data_459982bf92ae66cebda712cc2e77cff8
#
_entry.id   459982bf92ae66cebda712cc2e77cff8
#
_cell.length_a   1.000
_cell.length_b   1.000
_cell.length_c   1.000
_cell.angle_alpha   90.00
_cell.angle_beta   90.00
_cell.angle_gamma   90.00
#
_symmetry.space_group_name_H-M   'P 1'
#
loop_
_entity.id
_entity.type
_entity.pdbx_description
1 polymer ?
#
loop_
_entity_poly.entity_id
_entity_poly.type
_entity_poly.pdbx_seq_one_letter_code
_entity_poly.pdbx_strand_id
1 'polypeptide(L)'
;MNQVFLYGNQIGTSGSYGTYVQPVGTAGGSGGYGYVVNGIGLHNYAHIGGGNGGNGGDSAVGGTGGAGVDVLSGTLTNSIRGFISGGNGGNGGRAIYHGTAIYGGYGGNGGAGVDLSSGTGAINDRIVAGGTGGAGGYGTGFGGRAGAGGAGFDVNGATLTNTGSVTGGYGGYGGRAESEAGAGGAGGVGVYLSSGSVTNRGSITGGAGGHGGLSYTGYGGGNAGAGGVGVNVSAGTLTNTGTITGGAGGFRGIGGVGSGAAGVNLSSSGSATNDGTVTGGAGASGEFLGSTIGDYGGGGGAGFEIAGGTLTNNASITGGAGGAGAVGAYKGIYGTGGGGGDGGTGVILDGGTLINAGNITGGAGGAGGVGGAGYKGGYGGTGGVGVFLNGSTLTTSGTISGGAGGSAGVGPRGHGPAGAAGNAVQFGGVASTLVVEPGAVFNGQVAAYAYAPVDDTLKLSGIQAGGTPITLGTQFTNFSTLAFGSGAAWTVDVSTVPVGSPELTINAFRASDTIDITNLTPTQVAADFNSTTHVLTTPGDGTLDFSGAFSSNYFIFTSDAAGKGTDITLAPGSIISTTVTSTVTVGSAAHASPLTITSSGKVAPGANGATAVVSSISNNSVANEGTIQGGAGALNSSGVGGMGGMGVNLKAGTLTNTGSISGGAGGNGTKGGHGGAGVELNGGTLITSGTIFGGVGGAGSPVGAAGDAVQFGTAASTLIVDPGAVFNGQVVGNASVHDVLELSGTQAGGTAITLGTQFTNFSALAFAPGATGTVDATIGDLTSHPLNVQGSIAGFGLGDTLDITKLVHAGTSYNFDASTEILSITKGATTIQLGFDSAFTGEHFVLASDGHGGTDVTLQTGAASEPMALHGFSSHAFIDHGLAHDASVMMS
;
A
#
# COMPACT_ATOMS: atom_id res chain seq x y z
N MET A 1 14.17 13.48 -35.62
CA MET A 1 13.11 14.51 -35.48
C MET A 1 13.70 15.87 -35.80
N ASN A 2 12.95 16.72 -36.54
CA ASN A 2 13.34 18.10 -36.74
C ASN A 2 13.28 18.80 -35.37
N GLN A 3 14.28 19.65 -35.06
CA GLN A 3 14.32 20.41 -33.82
C GLN A 3 13.94 21.87 -34.11
N VAL A 4 13.14 22.47 -33.24
CA VAL A 4 12.75 23.88 -33.29
C VAL A 4 13.24 24.55 -32.02
N PHE A 5 13.96 25.65 -32.17
CA PHE A 5 14.46 26.48 -31.07
C PHE A 5 13.66 27.76 -30.99
N LEU A 6 12.94 27.97 -29.89
CA LEU A 6 12.08 29.11 -29.70
C LEU A 6 12.74 30.16 -28.79
N TYR A 7 13.03 31.32 -29.35
CA TYR A 7 13.63 32.47 -28.65
C TYR A 7 12.66 33.66 -28.49
N GLY A 8 11.54 33.65 -29.19
CA GLY A 8 10.51 34.67 -29.11
C GLY A 8 9.27 34.22 -28.36
N ASN A 9 8.63 35.12 -27.60
CA ASN A 9 7.45 34.78 -26.83
C ASN A 9 6.29 34.31 -27.72
N GLN A 10 5.53 33.36 -27.26
CA GLN A 10 4.29 32.86 -27.86
C GLN A 10 3.18 32.90 -26.81
N ILE A 11 2.06 33.53 -27.16
CA ILE A 11 0.89 33.59 -26.26
C ILE A 11 -0.34 33.20 -27.08
N GLY A 12 -1.10 32.22 -26.55
CA GLY A 12 -2.35 31.79 -27.16
C GLY A 12 -3.41 32.92 -27.20
N THR A 13 -4.33 32.79 -28.11
CA THR A 13 -5.43 33.73 -28.23
C THR A 13 -6.32 33.72 -26.99
N SER A 14 -6.65 34.89 -26.46
CA SER A 14 -7.62 34.97 -25.36
C SER A 14 -9.03 34.64 -25.86
N GLY A 15 -9.83 34.05 -24.99
CA GLY A 15 -11.22 33.75 -25.25
C GLY A 15 -12.05 35.04 -25.38
N SER A 16 -13.10 34.97 -26.17
CA SER A 16 -14.03 36.11 -26.34
C SER A 16 -14.78 36.39 -25.04
N TYR A 17 -15.03 37.67 -24.77
CA TYR A 17 -15.90 38.08 -23.68
C TYR A 17 -17.35 37.65 -23.95
N GLY A 18 -18.05 37.22 -22.90
CA GLY A 18 -19.49 37.00 -22.97
C GLY A 18 -20.24 38.32 -23.17
N THR A 19 -21.34 38.27 -23.90
CA THR A 19 -22.17 39.45 -24.18
C THR A 19 -23.12 39.77 -23.03
N TYR A 20 -23.44 41.03 -22.87
CA TYR A 20 -24.48 41.53 -21.97
C TYR A 20 -25.84 41.42 -22.65
N VAL A 21 -26.56 40.33 -22.45
CA VAL A 21 -27.93 40.13 -23.01
C VAL A 21 -28.84 39.66 -21.88
N GLN A 22 -30.01 40.32 -21.75
CA GLN A 22 -31.00 39.94 -20.72
C GLN A 22 -31.78 38.68 -21.14
N PRO A 23 -32.20 37.77 -20.20
CA PRO A 23 -32.02 37.85 -18.74
C PRO A 23 -30.68 37.30 -18.23
N VAL A 24 -29.89 36.57 -19.03
CA VAL A 24 -28.58 36.02 -18.71
C VAL A 24 -27.62 36.25 -19.88
N GLY A 25 -26.45 36.77 -19.62
CA GLY A 25 -25.43 37.00 -20.66
C GLY A 25 -24.85 35.65 -21.19
N THR A 26 -24.03 35.74 -22.22
CA THR A 26 -23.34 34.55 -22.77
C THR A 26 -22.09 34.22 -21.97
N ALA A 27 -21.72 32.93 -21.95
CA ALA A 27 -20.46 32.48 -21.37
C ALA A 27 -19.24 33.10 -22.07
N GLY A 28 -18.15 33.28 -21.36
CA GLY A 28 -16.86 33.68 -21.96
C GLY A 28 -16.30 32.55 -22.82
N GLY A 29 -15.62 32.84 -23.89
CA GLY A 29 -14.93 31.88 -24.74
C GLY A 29 -13.68 31.33 -24.06
N SER A 30 -13.27 30.08 -24.39
CA SER A 30 -12.02 29.50 -23.92
C SER A 30 -10.79 30.14 -24.56
N GLY A 31 -9.66 30.17 -23.84
CA GLY A 31 -8.37 30.59 -24.38
C GLY A 31 -7.76 29.54 -25.31
N GLY A 32 -6.95 29.97 -26.27
CA GLY A 32 -6.24 29.06 -27.19
C GLY A 32 -4.89 28.62 -26.61
N TYR A 33 -4.33 27.56 -27.21
CA TYR A 33 -2.98 27.08 -26.88
C TYR A 33 -1.90 28.12 -27.18
N GLY A 34 -0.84 28.17 -26.35
CA GLY A 34 0.35 28.94 -26.63
C GLY A 34 1.18 28.35 -27.77
N TYR A 35 1.42 27.05 -27.72
CA TYR A 35 2.16 26.32 -28.75
C TYR A 35 1.70 24.87 -28.83
N VAL A 36 1.67 24.31 -30.05
CA VAL A 36 1.37 22.89 -30.26
C VAL A 36 2.59 22.20 -30.85
N VAL A 37 3.09 21.16 -30.22
CA VAL A 37 4.20 20.34 -30.68
C VAL A 37 3.68 19.08 -31.36
N ASN A 38 3.97 18.94 -32.66
CA ASN A 38 3.52 17.79 -33.44
C ASN A 38 4.65 17.30 -34.38
N GLY A 39 5.21 16.16 -34.11
CA GLY A 39 6.28 15.51 -34.92
C GLY A 39 7.66 16.18 -34.83
N ILE A 40 7.87 17.12 -33.89
CA ILE A 40 9.11 17.90 -33.74
C ILE A 40 9.68 17.79 -32.33
N GLY A 41 10.94 18.17 -32.13
CA GLY A 41 11.52 18.48 -30.83
C GLY A 41 11.50 20.00 -30.62
N LEU A 42 10.78 20.49 -29.59
CA LEU A 42 10.73 21.89 -29.20
C LEU A 42 11.75 22.17 -28.08
N HIS A 43 12.65 23.14 -28.32
CA HIS A 43 13.52 23.73 -27.31
C HIS A 43 13.06 25.14 -27.01
N ASN A 44 12.50 25.34 -25.80
CA ASN A 44 11.97 26.63 -25.37
C ASN A 44 13.00 27.44 -24.58
N TYR A 45 13.33 28.64 -25.06
CA TYR A 45 14.16 29.66 -24.40
C TYR A 45 13.40 30.97 -24.14
N ALA A 46 12.10 30.97 -24.32
CA ALA A 46 11.24 32.15 -24.25
C ALA A 46 10.04 31.91 -23.32
N HIS A 47 9.12 32.85 -23.25
CA HIS A 47 7.84 32.69 -22.61
C HIS A 47 6.81 32.11 -23.59
N ILE A 48 6.24 30.96 -23.23
CA ILE A 48 5.07 30.42 -23.92
C ILE A 48 3.90 30.46 -22.92
N GLY A 49 2.82 31.13 -23.29
CA GLY A 49 1.63 31.27 -22.46
C GLY A 49 0.38 30.80 -23.17
N GLY A 50 -0.48 30.05 -22.50
CA GLY A 50 -1.84 29.80 -22.97
C GLY A 50 -2.67 31.09 -22.99
N GLY A 51 -3.64 31.20 -23.89
CA GLY A 51 -4.59 32.30 -23.92
C GLY A 51 -5.52 32.29 -22.69
N ASN A 52 -5.85 33.46 -22.17
CA ASN A 52 -6.80 33.56 -21.07
C ASN A 52 -8.22 33.28 -21.55
N GLY A 53 -9.03 32.69 -20.67
CA GLY A 53 -10.46 32.56 -20.88
C GLY A 53 -11.15 33.94 -20.88
N GLY A 54 -12.18 34.13 -21.70
CA GLY A 54 -12.99 35.35 -21.73
C GLY A 54 -13.87 35.45 -20.47
N ASN A 55 -14.12 36.65 -20.00
CA ASN A 55 -15.08 36.86 -18.89
C ASN A 55 -16.51 36.54 -19.35
N GLY A 56 -17.31 36.03 -18.43
CA GLY A 56 -18.74 35.80 -18.67
C GLY A 56 -19.49 37.13 -18.79
N GLY A 57 -20.55 37.19 -19.61
CA GLY A 57 -21.57 38.23 -19.58
C GLY A 57 -22.39 38.18 -18.28
N ASP A 58 -23.48 38.95 -18.18
CA ASP A 58 -24.29 39.04 -16.96
C ASP A 58 -24.70 37.66 -16.43
N SER A 59 -24.33 37.37 -15.17
CA SER A 59 -24.59 36.07 -14.50
C SER A 59 -24.04 34.84 -15.23
N ALA A 60 -23.27 34.98 -16.29
CA ALA A 60 -22.75 33.86 -17.07
C ALA A 60 -21.34 33.43 -16.61
N VAL A 61 -20.97 32.19 -16.99
CA VAL A 61 -19.70 31.56 -16.62
C VAL A 61 -18.54 32.18 -17.41
N GLY A 62 -17.38 32.38 -16.79
CA GLY A 62 -16.13 32.72 -17.46
C GLY A 62 -15.58 31.53 -18.26
N GLY A 63 -14.88 31.82 -19.36
CA GLY A 63 -14.24 30.80 -20.18
C GLY A 63 -13.02 30.18 -19.49
N THR A 64 -12.64 28.98 -19.88
CA THR A 64 -11.42 28.30 -19.39
C THR A 64 -10.18 28.91 -20.03
N GLY A 65 -9.04 28.91 -19.31
CA GLY A 65 -7.73 29.25 -19.90
C GLY A 65 -7.25 28.14 -20.85
N GLY A 66 -6.46 28.50 -21.87
CA GLY A 66 -5.82 27.53 -22.76
C GLY A 66 -4.51 26.98 -22.17
N ALA A 67 -4.06 25.79 -22.61
CA ALA A 67 -2.76 25.28 -22.21
C ALA A 67 -1.60 26.11 -22.79
N GLY A 68 -0.48 26.18 -22.06
CA GLY A 68 0.73 26.83 -22.56
C GLY A 68 1.31 26.03 -23.73
N VAL A 69 1.63 24.76 -23.53
CA VAL A 69 2.12 23.88 -24.59
C VAL A 69 1.29 22.60 -24.63
N ASP A 70 0.90 22.19 -25.81
CA ASP A 70 0.27 20.91 -26.07
C ASP A 70 1.22 20.06 -26.92
N VAL A 71 1.70 18.90 -26.36
CA VAL A 71 2.63 18.00 -27.04
C VAL A 71 1.86 16.77 -27.52
N LEU A 72 1.40 16.83 -28.76
CA LEU A 72 0.68 15.71 -29.41
C LEU A 72 1.62 14.59 -29.82
N SER A 73 2.83 14.95 -30.28
CA SER A 73 3.89 14.00 -30.63
C SER A 73 5.24 14.74 -30.67
N GLY A 74 6.33 14.02 -30.34
CA GLY A 74 7.67 14.61 -30.28
C GLY A 74 8.14 14.85 -28.86
N THR A 75 8.98 15.86 -28.66
CA THR A 75 9.59 16.18 -27.37
C THR A 75 9.57 17.65 -27.03
N LEU A 76 9.52 17.97 -25.74
CA LEU A 76 9.64 19.32 -25.21
C LEU A 76 10.88 19.42 -24.30
N THR A 77 11.74 20.42 -24.55
CA THR A 77 12.78 20.84 -23.60
C THR A 77 12.52 22.28 -23.20
N ASN A 78 12.09 22.52 -21.95
CA ASN A 78 11.97 23.86 -21.39
C ASN A 78 13.30 24.24 -20.74
N SER A 79 14.12 24.96 -21.47
CA SER A 79 15.52 25.27 -21.13
C SER A 79 15.63 26.34 -20.05
N ILE A 80 16.85 26.61 -19.58
CA ILE A 80 17.19 27.51 -18.46
C ILE A 80 16.66 28.96 -18.56
N ARG A 81 16.19 29.41 -19.72
CA ARG A 81 15.54 30.74 -19.93
C ARG A 81 14.05 30.58 -20.23
N GLY A 82 13.57 29.35 -20.44
CA GLY A 82 12.18 29.10 -20.80
C GLY A 82 11.22 29.31 -19.64
N PHE A 83 10.07 29.89 -19.93
CA PHE A 83 8.93 29.96 -19.00
C PHE A 83 7.68 29.49 -19.75
N ILE A 84 6.97 28.55 -19.19
CA ILE A 84 5.71 28.07 -19.77
C ILE A 84 4.60 28.30 -18.74
N SER A 85 3.48 28.88 -19.18
CA SER A 85 2.31 29.05 -18.30
C SER A 85 1.02 28.68 -19.02
N GLY A 86 0.09 28.08 -18.29
CA GLY A 86 -1.29 28.00 -18.72
C GLY A 86 -1.96 29.37 -18.71
N GLY A 87 -2.99 29.56 -19.53
CA GLY A 87 -3.84 30.77 -19.53
C GLY A 87 -4.74 30.81 -18.30
N ASN A 88 -5.04 31.98 -17.80
CA ASN A 88 -5.95 32.14 -16.67
C ASN A 88 -7.40 31.89 -17.09
N GLY A 89 -8.22 31.40 -16.19
CA GLY A 89 -9.67 31.32 -16.36
C GLY A 89 -10.30 32.73 -16.39
N GLY A 90 -11.35 32.89 -17.19
CA GLY A 90 -12.14 34.11 -17.23
C GLY A 90 -13.00 34.30 -15.99
N ASN A 91 -13.24 35.52 -15.57
CA ASN A 91 -14.11 35.79 -14.44
C ASN A 91 -15.58 35.53 -14.77
N GLY A 92 -16.35 35.10 -13.79
CA GLY A 92 -17.81 35.01 -13.89
C GLY A 92 -18.46 36.39 -13.99
N GLY A 93 -19.57 36.50 -14.74
CA GLY A 93 -20.33 37.68 -14.92
C GLY A 93 -21.03 38.16 -13.65
N ARG A 94 -21.22 39.48 -13.53
CA ARG A 94 -21.93 40.11 -12.40
C ARG A 94 -23.43 39.96 -12.57
N ALA A 95 -24.16 39.70 -11.47
CA ALA A 95 -25.61 39.92 -11.52
C ALA A 95 -25.95 41.40 -11.51
N ILE A 96 -26.55 41.89 -12.59
CA ILE A 96 -27.01 43.26 -12.68
C ILE A 96 -28.48 43.32 -12.24
N TYR A 97 -28.82 44.36 -11.47
CA TYR A 97 -30.15 44.57 -10.88
C TYR A 97 -31.18 44.95 -11.97
N HIS A 98 -31.74 43.94 -12.63
CA HIS A 98 -32.92 44.10 -13.50
C HIS A 98 -33.84 42.88 -13.34
N GLY A 99 -34.43 42.76 -12.16
CA GLY A 99 -35.65 42.02 -11.95
C GLY A 99 -35.58 40.56 -11.51
N THR A 100 -34.58 39.72 -11.86
CA THR A 100 -34.59 38.28 -11.49
C THR A 100 -33.23 37.59 -11.33
N ALA A 101 -32.12 38.17 -11.79
CA ALA A 101 -30.82 37.53 -11.69
C ALA A 101 -30.13 37.83 -10.34
N ILE A 102 -30.30 36.95 -9.39
CA ILE A 102 -29.72 37.04 -8.04
C ILE A 102 -28.36 36.35 -7.92
N TYR A 103 -27.92 35.60 -8.95
CA TYR A 103 -26.72 34.79 -8.94
C TYR A 103 -25.59 35.40 -9.76
N GLY A 104 -24.40 35.53 -9.18
CA GLY A 104 -23.19 35.78 -9.92
C GLY A 104 -22.75 34.60 -10.78
N GLY A 105 -22.17 34.82 -11.95
CA GLY A 105 -21.63 33.76 -12.81
C GLY A 105 -20.42 33.08 -12.20
N TYR A 106 -20.17 31.82 -12.56
CA TYR A 106 -19.00 31.06 -12.09
C TYR A 106 -17.73 31.55 -12.82
N GLY A 107 -16.58 31.52 -12.16
CA GLY A 107 -15.27 31.67 -12.77
C GLY A 107 -14.88 30.48 -13.63
N GLY A 108 -14.17 30.70 -14.74
CA GLY A 108 -13.60 29.64 -15.54
C GLY A 108 -12.33 29.03 -14.92
N ASN A 109 -12.02 27.78 -15.24
CA ASN A 109 -10.80 27.15 -14.74
C ASN A 109 -9.56 27.69 -15.47
N GLY A 110 -8.39 27.67 -14.82
CA GLY A 110 -7.09 27.93 -15.46
C GLY A 110 -6.71 26.79 -16.41
N GLY A 111 -5.91 27.08 -17.43
CA GLY A 111 -5.36 26.10 -18.35
C GLY A 111 -4.11 25.41 -17.80
N ALA A 112 -3.77 24.23 -18.30
CA ALA A 112 -2.53 23.55 -17.94
C ALA A 112 -1.29 24.33 -18.43
N GLY A 113 -0.16 24.20 -17.76
CA GLY A 113 1.12 24.68 -18.29
C GLY A 113 1.50 23.87 -19.52
N VAL A 114 1.56 22.55 -19.37
CA VAL A 114 1.93 21.62 -20.45
C VAL A 114 1.03 20.39 -20.40
N ASP A 115 0.49 20.01 -21.57
CA ASP A 115 -0.19 18.75 -21.79
C ASP A 115 0.72 17.81 -22.61
N LEU A 116 0.98 16.61 -22.11
CA LEU A 116 1.81 15.59 -22.76
C LEU A 116 0.97 14.37 -23.16
N SER A 117 0.86 14.10 -24.44
CA SER A 117 0.20 12.91 -24.97
C SER A 117 1.10 11.66 -24.96
N SER A 118 0.50 10.48 -25.08
CA SER A 118 1.19 9.19 -25.06
C SER A 118 2.35 9.10 -26.05
N GLY A 119 3.46 8.50 -25.61
CA GLY A 119 4.68 8.34 -26.43
C GLY A 119 5.51 9.60 -26.59
N THR A 120 5.17 10.71 -25.91
CA THR A 120 5.93 11.96 -25.89
C THR A 120 6.87 12.04 -24.69
N GLY A 121 7.68 13.10 -24.62
CA GLY A 121 8.57 13.33 -23.48
C GLY A 121 8.84 14.81 -23.25
N ALA A 122 9.04 15.18 -21.99
CA ALA A 122 9.44 16.53 -21.62
C ALA A 122 10.60 16.55 -20.64
N ILE A 123 11.50 17.51 -20.84
CA ILE A 123 12.53 17.91 -19.88
C ILE A 123 12.22 19.34 -19.46
N ASN A 124 12.02 19.55 -18.16
CA ASN A 124 11.84 20.89 -17.61
C ASN A 124 13.04 21.30 -16.76
N ASP A 125 13.83 22.23 -17.26
CA ASP A 125 14.99 22.79 -16.55
C ASP A 125 14.70 24.14 -15.90
N ARG A 126 13.45 24.69 -16.05
CA ARG A 126 13.15 26.04 -15.55
C ARG A 126 11.77 26.10 -14.86
N ILE A 127 10.83 26.81 -15.42
CA ILE A 127 9.54 27.08 -14.80
C ILE A 127 8.40 26.67 -15.73
N VAL A 128 7.51 25.86 -15.18
CA VAL A 128 6.20 25.57 -15.76
C VAL A 128 5.13 25.85 -14.71
N ALA A 129 4.10 26.60 -15.07
CA ALA A 129 3.02 26.96 -14.17
C ALA A 129 1.65 26.73 -14.82
N GLY A 130 0.71 26.18 -14.06
CA GLY A 130 -0.70 26.19 -14.44
C GLY A 130 -1.30 27.59 -14.39
N GLY A 131 -2.33 27.87 -15.19
CA GLY A 131 -3.09 29.11 -15.16
C GLY A 131 -3.93 29.25 -13.90
N THR A 132 -4.18 30.48 -13.43
CA THR A 132 -5.06 30.71 -12.27
C THR A 132 -6.53 30.54 -12.65
N GLY A 133 -7.35 30.06 -11.70
CA GLY A 133 -8.80 30.05 -11.86
C GLY A 133 -9.38 31.46 -11.91
N GLY A 134 -10.45 31.66 -12.68
CA GLY A 134 -11.19 32.95 -12.76
C GLY A 134 -11.99 33.19 -11.47
N ALA A 135 -12.17 34.47 -11.11
CA ALA A 135 -13.00 34.83 -9.97
C ALA A 135 -14.49 34.59 -10.25
N GLY A 136 -15.25 34.21 -9.21
CA GLY A 136 -16.71 34.22 -9.30
C GLY A 136 -17.29 35.65 -9.41
N GLY A 137 -18.41 35.78 -10.14
CA GLY A 137 -19.10 37.05 -10.32
C GLY A 137 -19.82 37.52 -9.05
N TYR A 138 -20.03 38.83 -8.94
CA TYR A 138 -20.88 39.42 -7.91
C TYR A 138 -22.34 39.01 -8.09
N GLY A 139 -23.05 38.66 -7.00
CA GLY A 139 -24.47 38.39 -6.99
C GLY A 139 -25.24 39.31 -6.02
N THR A 140 -26.44 39.77 -6.37
CA THR A 140 -27.31 40.49 -5.43
C THR A 140 -27.91 39.59 -4.37
N GLY A 141 -28.04 38.29 -4.64
CA GLY A 141 -28.40 37.23 -3.66
C GLY A 141 -27.23 36.32 -3.39
N PHE A 142 -26.70 35.68 -4.44
CA PHE A 142 -25.67 34.64 -4.35
C PHE A 142 -24.46 34.96 -5.22
N GLY A 143 -23.27 34.98 -4.65
CA GLY A 143 -22.01 35.12 -5.38
C GLY A 143 -21.68 33.90 -6.21
N GLY A 144 -21.05 34.05 -7.38
CA GLY A 144 -20.58 32.95 -8.20
C GLY A 144 -19.41 32.21 -7.56
N ARG A 145 -19.33 30.89 -7.75
CA ARG A 145 -18.15 30.11 -7.38
C ARG A 145 -16.97 30.48 -8.30
N ALA A 146 -15.77 30.42 -7.77
CA ALA A 146 -14.57 30.62 -8.56
C ALA A 146 -14.16 29.39 -9.34
N GLY A 147 -13.36 29.54 -10.38
CA GLY A 147 -12.72 28.48 -11.13
C GLY A 147 -11.53 27.88 -10.37
N ALA A 148 -11.21 26.62 -10.62
CA ALA A 148 -10.01 25.99 -10.13
C ALA A 148 -8.76 26.43 -10.89
N GLY A 149 -7.57 26.35 -10.30
CA GLY A 149 -6.29 26.50 -10.98
C GLY A 149 -6.03 25.37 -11.96
N GLY A 150 -5.25 25.63 -13.02
CA GLY A 150 -4.83 24.63 -13.99
C GLY A 150 -3.64 23.80 -13.47
N ALA A 151 -3.42 22.60 -14.03
CA ALA A 151 -2.25 21.78 -13.71
C ALA A 151 -0.95 22.45 -14.21
N GLY A 152 0.18 22.18 -13.55
CA GLY A 152 1.49 22.51 -14.12
C GLY A 152 1.79 21.65 -15.33
N PHE A 153 1.79 20.31 -15.14
CA PHE A 153 1.83 19.32 -16.21
C PHE A 153 0.63 18.37 -16.12
N ASP A 154 0.10 18.01 -17.27
CA ASP A 154 -0.77 16.84 -17.47
C ASP A 154 0.03 15.83 -18.30
N VAL A 155 0.28 14.63 -17.72
CA VAL A 155 1.16 13.59 -18.31
C VAL A 155 0.33 12.35 -18.58
N ASN A 156 0.10 12.04 -19.84
CA ASN A 156 -0.71 10.91 -20.26
C ASN A 156 0.10 9.94 -21.13
N GLY A 157 0.58 8.84 -20.56
CA GLY A 157 1.39 7.85 -21.26
C GLY A 157 2.76 8.34 -21.72
N ALA A 158 3.27 9.39 -21.10
CA ALA A 158 4.48 10.13 -21.47
C ALA A 158 5.55 10.05 -20.38
N THR A 159 6.73 10.61 -20.67
CA THR A 159 7.82 10.76 -19.69
C THR A 159 8.08 12.22 -19.37
N LEU A 160 8.18 12.56 -18.07
CA LEU A 160 8.58 13.88 -17.60
C LEU A 160 9.83 13.77 -16.74
N THR A 161 10.88 14.54 -17.11
CA THR A 161 12.01 14.81 -16.23
C THR A 161 11.98 16.27 -15.80
N ASN A 162 11.83 16.53 -14.50
CA ASN A 162 11.82 17.87 -13.94
C ASN A 162 13.10 18.13 -13.14
N THR A 163 13.91 19.08 -13.58
CA THR A 163 15.05 19.63 -12.82
C THR A 163 14.80 21.08 -12.39
N GLY A 164 13.73 21.69 -12.91
CA GLY A 164 13.30 23.05 -12.63
C GLY A 164 12.18 23.15 -11.59
N SER A 165 11.26 24.07 -11.81
CA SER A 165 10.10 24.29 -10.96
C SER A 165 8.80 24.07 -11.73
N VAL A 166 7.91 23.31 -11.15
CA VAL A 166 6.53 23.08 -11.64
C VAL A 166 5.56 23.54 -10.57
N THR A 167 4.58 24.35 -10.93
CA THR A 167 3.54 24.80 -10.00
C THR A 167 2.15 24.64 -10.62
N GLY A 168 1.21 24.14 -9.85
CA GLY A 168 -0.21 24.24 -10.17
C GLY A 168 -0.70 25.68 -10.08
N GLY A 169 -1.73 26.03 -10.84
CA GLY A 169 -2.33 27.35 -10.81
C GLY A 169 -3.06 27.63 -9.50
N TYR A 170 -3.18 28.89 -9.10
CA TYR A 170 -3.99 29.27 -7.95
C TYR A 170 -5.48 29.10 -8.25
N GLY A 171 -6.26 28.74 -7.24
CA GLY A 171 -7.72 28.82 -7.32
C GLY A 171 -8.19 30.28 -7.39
N GLY A 172 -9.29 30.53 -8.10
CA GLY A 172 -9.89 31.87 -8.23
C GLY A 172 -10.56 32.34 -6.92
N TYR A 173 -10.86 33.61 -6.80
CA TYR A 173 -11.60 34.20 -5.67
C TYR A 173 -13.10 33.96 -5.81
N GLY A 174 -13.78 33.57 -4.76
CA GLY A 174 -15.23 33.47 -4.74
C GLY A 174 -15.91 34.86 -4.95
N GLY A 175 -17.05 34.85 -5.63
CA GLY A 175 -17.83 36.04 -5.89
C GLY A 175 -18.41 36.66 -4.63
N ARG A 176 -18.41 38.00 -4.51
CA ARG A 176 -19.09 38.67 -3.39
C ARG A 176 -20.61 38.62 -3.58
N ALA A 177 -21.36 38.77 -2.51
CA ALA A 177 -22.81 38.86 -2.55
C ALA A 177 -23.36 39.73 -1.45
N GLU A 178 -24.66 40.11 -1.57
CA GLU A 178 -25.35 40.74 -0.46
C GLU A 178 -25.78 39.70 0.60
N SER A 179 -26.18 38.51 0.17
CA SER A 179 -26.66 37.49 1.06
C SER A 179 -25.60 36.38 1.26
N GLU A 180 -25.35 35.52 0.28
CA GLU A 180 -24.44 34.36 0.38
C GLU A 180 -23.34 34.46 -0.68
N ALA A 181 -22.08 34.54 -0.27
CA ALA A 181 -20.96 34.71 -1.18
C ALA A 181 -20.52 33.36 -1.80
N GLY A 182 -19.89 33.42 -2.97
CA GLY A 182 -19.42 32.25 -3.68
C GLY A 182 -18.17 31.61 -3.05
N ALA A 183 -18.00 30.31 -3.21
CA ALA A 183 -16.80 29.60 -2.78
C ALA A 183 -15.58 29.97 -3.64
N GLY A 184 -14.40 29.97 -3.03
CA GLY A 184 -13.11 30.02 -3.71
C GLY A 184 -12.85 28.74 -4.51
N GLY A 185 -12.08 28.85 -5.58
CA GLY A 185 -11.66 27.72 -6.41
C GLY A 185 -10.57 26.89 -5.75
N ALA A 186 -10.51 25.60 -6.02
CA ALA A 186 -9.39 24.77 -5.60
C ALA A 186 -8.10 25.17 -6.34
N GLY A 187 -6.94 24.97 -5.73
CA GLY A 187 -5.65 25.06 -6.40
C GLY A 187 -5.48 23.97 -7.47
N GLY A 188 -4.71 24.25 -8.50
CA GLY A 188 -4.37 23.26 -9.54
C GLY A 188 -3.32 22.25 -9.07
N VAL A 189 -3.33 21.06 -9.65
CA VAL A 189 -2.32 20.03 -9.39
C VAL A 189 -0.96 20.48 -9.96
N GLY A 190 0.14 20.19 -9.25
CA GLY A 190 1.48 20.44 -9.81
C GLY A 190 1.72 19.56 -11.05
N VAL A 191 1.67 18.23 -10.88
CA VAL A 191 1.73 17.26 -11.99
C VAL A 191 0.61 16.23 -11.83
N TYR A 192 -0.17 16.05 -12.87
CA TYR A 192 -1.12 14.96 -12.99
C TYR A 192 -0.50 13.89 -13.90
N LEU A 193 -0.29 12.69 -13.37
CA LEU A 193 0.24 11.52 -14.09
C LEU A 193 -0.86 10.49 -14.23
N SER A 194 -1.49 10.43 -15.40
CA SER A 194 -2.49 9.39 -15.68
C SER A 194 -1.84 8.05 -16.02
N SER A 195 -0.69 8.07 -16.70
CA SER A 195 0.16 6.91 -16.99
C SER A 195 1.54 7.38 -17.47
N GLY A 196 2.54 6.49 -17.51
CA GLY A 196 3.90 6.83 -17.91
C GLY A 196 4.85 7.02 -16.71
N SER A 197 5.76 8.00 -16.79
CA SER A 197 6.72 8.20 -15.70
C SER A 197 7.06 9.67 -15.43
N VAL A 198 7.25 10.00 -14.16
CA VAL A 198 7.75 11.30 -13.71
C VAL A 198 9.01 11.10 -12.88
N THR A 199 10.10 11.77 -13.31
CA THR A 199 11.34 11.88 -12.53
C THR A 199 11.48 13.32 -12.05
N ASN A 200 11.35 13.56 -10.76
CA ASN A 200 11.52 14.88 -10.16
C ASN A 200 12.88 15.01 -9.47
N ARG A 201 13.69 15.93 -9.94
CA ARG A 201 14.97 16.35 -9.33
C ARG A 201 14.92 17.81 -8.88
N GLY A 202 13.88 18.53 -9.28
CA GLY A 202 13.65 19.94 -8.98
C GLY A 202 12.55 20.13 -7.93
N SER A 203 11.65 21.06 -8.16
CA SER A 203 10.52 21.35 -7.28
C SER A 203 9.18 21.19 -8.01
N ILE A 204 8.24 20.51 -7.37
CA ILE A 204 6.84 20.43 -7.82
C ILE A 204 5.96 20.90 -6.66
N THR A 205 5.04 21.86 -6.94
CA THR A 205 4.15 22.41 -5.93
C THR A 205 2.72 22.48 -6.46
N GLY A 206 1.76 22.01 -5.70
CA GLY A 206 0.34 22.21 -5.97
C GLY A 206 -0.03 23.71 -5.83
N GLY A 207 -1.01 24.17 -6.59
CA GLY A 207 -1.53 25.53 -6.48
C GLY A 207 -2.22 25.79 -5.14
N ALA A 208 -2.17 27.00 -4.60
CA ALA A 208 -2.95 27.33 -3.41
C ALA A 208 -4.44 27.50 -3.76
N GLY A 209 -5.31 27.17 -2.82
CA GLY A 209 -6.74 27.40 -2.91
C GLY A 209 -7.09 28.89 -2.97
N GLY A 210 -8.17 29.22 -3.66
CA GLY A 210 -8.70 30.58 -3.76
C GLY A 210 -9.43 31.00 -2.48
N HIS A 211 -9.49 32.31 -2.25
CA HIS A 211 -10.27 32.88 -1.13
C HIS A 211 -11.77 32.71 -1.34
N GLY A 212 -12.51 32.47 -0.28
CA GLY A 212 -13.97 32.57 -0.30
C GLY A 212 -14.45 34.04 -0.53
N GLY A 213 -15.61 34.19 -1.09
CA GLY A 213 -16.24 35.52 -1.29
C GLY A 213 -16.71 36.13 0.02
N LEU A 214 -16.89 37.43 0.06
CA LEU A 214 -17.42 38.16 1.22
C LEU A 214 -18.90 38.53 1.02
N SER A 215 -19.72 38.28 2.07
CA SER A 215 -21.09 38.80 2.12
C SER A 215 -21.15 40.14 2.80
N TYR A 216 -21.96 41.10 2.25
CA TYR A 216 -22.14 42.40 2.84
C TYR A 216 -23.03 42.40 4.09
N THR A 217 -23.90 41.41 4.24
CA THR A 217 -24.72 41.23 5.46
C THR A 217 -23.97 40.58 6.63
N GLY A 218 -22.76 40.09 6.40
CA GLY A 218 -21.93 39.44 7.43
C GLY A 218 -22.38 38.01 7.81
N TYR A 219 -23.39 37.44 7.18
CA TYR A 219 -23.98 36.12 7.55
C TYR A 219 -23.88 35.05 6.45
N GLY A 220 -23.03 35.13 5.49
CA GLY A 220 -22.99 34.16 4.40
C GLY A 220 -21.72 34.23 3.56
N GLY A 221 -20.55 34.16 4.18
CA GLY A 221 -19.28 34.10 3.44
C GLY A 221 -19.16 32.81 2.69
N GLY A 222 -18.52 32.80 1.50
CA GLY A 222 -18.21 31.59 0.76
C GLY A 222 -17.06 30.82 1.41
N ASN A 223 -17.07 29.48 1.31
CA ASN A 223 -15.94 28.65 1.72
C ASN A 223 -14.70 28.99 0.90
N ALA A 224 -13.53 28.95 1.50
CA ALA A 224 -12.29 29.03 0.74
C ALA A 224 -12.00 27.71 0.00
N GLY A 225 -11.23 27.78 -1.08
CA GLY A 225 -10.82 26.60 -1.84
C GLY A 225 -9.74 25.80 -1.11
N ALA A 226 -9.71 24.49 -1.31
CA ALA A 226 -8.60 23.65 -0.88
C ALA A 226 -7.36 23.88 -1.75
N GLY A 227 -6.16 23.56 -1.26
CA GLY A 227 -4.96 23.50 -2.08
C GLY A 227 -5.05 22.46 -3.19
N GLY A 228 -4.16 22.52 -4.17
CA GLY A 228 -3.98 21.50 -5.20
C GLY A 228 -2.93 20.48 -4.79
N VAL A 229 -3.07 19.24 -5.21
CA VAL A 229 -2.08 18.18 -4.94
C VAL A 229 -0.74 18.50 -5.63
N GLY A 230 0.40 18.16 -4.99
CA GLY A 230 1.71 18.33 -5.64
C GLY A 230 1.82 17.43 -6.86
N VAL A 231 1.74 16.11 -6.68
CA VAL A 231 1.71 15.11 -7.78
C VAL A 231 0.55 14.15 -7.56
N ASN A 232 -0.29 14.00 -8.56
CA ASN A 232 -1.35 13.01 -8.58
C ASN A 232 -0.99 11.89 -9.56
N VAL A 233 -0.77 10.66 -9.06
CA VAL A 233 -0.40 9.49 -9.84
C VAL A 233 -1.60 8.55 -9.92
N SER A 234 -2.29 8.54 -11.04
CA SER A 234 -3.38 7.57 -11.29
C SER A 234 -2.83 6.22 -11.72
N ALA A 235 -1.77 6.21 -12.54
CA ALA A 235 -1.01 5.03 -12.93
C ALA A 235 0.42 5.42 -13.31
N GLY A 236 1.32 4.43 -13.37
CA GLY A 236 2.72 4.66 -13.75
C GLY A 236 3.66 4.89 -12.57
N THR A 237 4.80 5.51 -12.82
CA THR A 237 5.89 5.58 -11.84
C THR A 237 6.30 7.01 -11.51
N LEU A 238 6.48 7.30 -10.21
CA LEU A 238 7.06 8.53 -9.71
C LEU A 238 8.41 8.26 -9.04
N THR A 239 9.47 8.90 -9.50
CA THR A 239 10.75 8.94 -8.79
C THR A 239 11.03 10.37 -8.34
N ASN A 240 11.12 10.60 -7.03
CA ASN A 240 11.39 11.91 -6.46
C ASN A 240 12.75 11.94 -5.76
N THR A 241 13.69 12.72 -6.27
CA THR A 241 14.95 13.08 -5.61
C THR A 241 15.01 14.58 -5.26
N GLY A 242 13.98 15.34 -5.64
CA GLY A 242 13.82 16.77 -5.37
C GLY A 242 12.80 17.05 -4.26
N THR A 243 12.00 18.10 -4.45
CA THR A 243 10.93 18.45 -3.51
C THR A 243 9.56 18.40 -4.17
N ILE A 244 8.58 17.85 -3.45
CA ILE A 244 7.17 17.89 -3.82
C ILE A 244 6.38 18.47 -2.64
N THR A 245 5.51 19.44 -2.91
CA THR A 245 4.71 20.09 -1.86
C THR A 245 3.26 20.22 -2.33
N GLY A 246 2.33 19.83 -1.47
CA GLY A 246 0.90 20.12 -1.67
C GLY A 246 0.61 21.63 -1.58
N GLY A 247 -0.40 22.09 -2.29
CA GLY A 247 -0.85 23.47 -2.23
C GLY A 247 -1.47 23.82 -0.87
N ALA A 248 -1.28 25.06 -0.43
CA ALA A 248 -1.92 25.54 0.80
C ALA A 248 -3.42 25.80 0.58
N GLY A 249 -4.20 25.70 1.64
CA GLY A 249 -5.60 26.10 1.66
C GLY A 249 -5.79 27.60 1.41
N GLY A 250 -6.93 27.97 0.84
CA GLY A 250 -7.32 29.38 0.64
C GLY A 250 -7.74 30.04 1.95
N PHE A 251 -7.55 31.36 2.03
CA PHE A 251 -7.99 32.16 3.16
C PHE A 251 -9.40 32.73 2.93
N ARG A 252 -9.96 33.33 3.96
CA ARG A 252 -11.24 34.04 3.98
C ARG A 252 -12.47 33.29 3.51
N GLY A 253 -13.39 33.21 4.41
CA GLY A 253 -14.76 32.80 4.18
C GLY A 253 -15.42 32.61 5.53
N ILE A 254 -16.54 33.28 5.78
CA ILE A 254 -17.38 33.05 6.98
C ILE A 254 -17.90 31.58 6.96
N GLY A 255 -17.80 30.91 5.79
CA GLY A 255 -18.23 29.54 5.61
C GLY A 255 -17.17 28.47 5.94
N GLY A 256 -15.90 28.84 6.11
CA GLY A 256 -14.78 27.94 6.42
C GLY A 256 -13.52 28.27 5.63
N VAL A 257 -12.38 27.99 6.23
CA VAL A 257 -11.05 28.14 5.61
C VAL A 257 -10.68 26.88 4.82
N GLY A 258 -9.81 27.02 3.83
CA GLY A 258 -9.38 25.89 3.00
C GLY A 258 -8.38 25.00 3.72
N SER A 259 -8.45 23.70 3.47
CA SER A 259 -7.43 22.73 3.87
C SER A 259 -6.26 22.74 2.89
N GLY A 260 -5.08 22.36 3.38
CA GLY A 260 -3.94 22.00 2.55
C GLY A 260 -4.23 20.73 1.75
N ALA A 261 -3.55 20.54 0.64
CA ALA A 261 -3.66 19.32 -0.17
C ALA A 261 -2.49 18.37 0.08
N ALA A 262 -2.64 17.12 -0.34
CA ALA A 262 -1.57 16.15 -0.27
C ALA A 262 -0.34 16.56 -1.10
N GLY A 263 0.86 16.16 -0.65
CA GLY A 263 2.06 16.24 -1.46
C GLY A 263 1.94 15.33 -2.68
N VAL A 264 1.62 14.06 -2.45
CA VAL A 264 1.41 13.07 -3.52
C VAL A 264 0.17 12.24 -3.22
N ASN A 265 -0.67 12.04 -4.25
CA ASN A 265 -1.71 11.01 -4.27
C ASN A 265 -1.27 9.89 -5.19
N LEU A 266 -1.39 8.66 -4.73
CA LEU A 266 -1.01 7.43 -5.45
C LEU A 266 -2.18 6.46 -5.45
N SER A 267 -2.67 6.10 -6.63
CA SER A 267 -3.72 5.09 -6.77
C SER A 267 -3.16 3.67 -6.92
N SER A 268 -4.01 2.66 -6.96
CA SER A 268 -3.68 1.23 -6.93
C SER A 268 -2.71 0.76 -8.03
N SER A 269 -2.72 1.39 -9.20
CA SER A 269 -1.83 1.03 -10.32
C SER A 269 -0.54 1.87 -10.38
N GLY A 270 -0.31 2.72 -9.39
CA GLY A 270 0.86 3.58 -9.32
C GLY A 270 1.97 3.01 -8.43
N SER A 271 3.21 3.40 -8.71
CA SER A 271 4.33 3.19 -7.81
C SER A 271 5.14 4.46 -7.62
N ALA A 272 5.69 4.64 -6.41
CA ALA A 272 6.50 5.81 -6.11
C ALA A 272 7.77 5.44 -5.33
N THR A 273 8.89 6.09 -5.68
CA THR A 273 10.12 6.06 -4.90
C THR A 273 10.45 7.48 -4.46
N ASN A 274 10.59 7.69 -3.16
CA ASN A 274 10.97 8.98 -2.58
C ASN A 274 12.37 8.93 -1.98
N ASP A 275 13.33 9.52 -2.68
CA ASP A 275 14.69 9.79 -2.24
C ASP A 275 14.92 11.30 -1.94
N GLY A 276 13.84 12.10 -1.95
CA GLY A 276 13.84 13.53 -1.71
C GLY A 276 12.88 13.96 -0.59
N THR A 277 12.26 15.11 -0.72
CA THR A 277 11.33 15.62 0.29
C THR A 277 9.92 15.70 -0.27
N VAL A 278 8.95 15.19 0.49
CA VAL A 278 7.53 15.36 0.19
C VAL A 278 6.84 15.97 1.40
N THR A 279 6.06 17.03 1.16
CA THR A 279 5.34 17.75 2.22
C THR A 279 3.90 18.01 1.81
N GLY A 280 2.97 17.73 2.71
CA GLY A 280 1.58 18.14 2.55
C GLY A 280 1.42 19.67 2.59
N GLY A 281 0.39 20.19 1.93
CA GLY A 281 0.05 21.62 1.95
C GLY A 281 -0.39 22.08 3.34
N ALA A 282 -0.08 23.30 3.72
CA ALA A 282 -0.56 23.85 4.98
C ALA A 282 -2.05 24.24 4.91
N GLY A 283 -2.77 24.05 6.00
CA GLY A 283 -4.10 24.60 6.18
C GLY A 283 -4.06 26.13 6.32
N ALA A 284 -5.09 26.79 5.86
CA ALA A 284 -5.20 28.26 5.99
C ALA A 284 -5.50 28.66 7.44
N SER A 285 -5.02 29.83 7.85
CA SER A 285 -5.38 30.42 9.14
C SER A 285 -6.80 30.98 9.11
N GLY A 286 -7.53 30.83 10.21
CA GLY A 286 -8.84 31.45 10.41
C GLY A 286 -8.75 32.97 10.46
N GLU A 287 -9.83 33.65 10.07
CA GLU A 287 -9.99 35.12 10.20
C GLU A 287 -11.22 35.44 11.05
N PHE A 288 -11.14 36.49 11.85
CA PHE A 288 -12.29 37.00 12.62
C PHE A 288 -13.05 38.01 11.80
N LEU A 289 -14.24 37.67 11.37
CA LEU A 289 -15.08 38.50 10.50
C LEU A 289 -16.33 39.08 11.22
N GLY A 290 -16.32 39.12 12.57
CA GLY A 290 -17.34 39.79 13.36
C GLY A 290 -18.40 38.89 13.98
N SER A 291 -18.15 37.58 14.08
CA SER A 291 -18.96 36.64 14.84
C SER A 291 -18.53 36.58 16.32
N THR A 292 -19.32 35.95 17.18
CA THR A 292 -18.98 35.74 18.60
C THR A 292 -17.91 34.64 18.81
N ILE A 293 -17.50 33.95 17.75
CA ILE A 293 -16.46 32.92 17.73
C ILE A 293 -15.53 33.21 16.54
N GLY A 294 -14.21 33.19 16.78
CA GLY A 294 -13.22 33.29 15.67
C GLY A 294 -13.26 32.03 14.80
N ASP A 295 -13.00 32.18 13.50
CA ASP A 295 -12.99 31.03 12.59
C ASP A 295 -11.87 30.03 12.95
N TYR A 296 -12.13 28.75 12.73
CA TYR A 296 -11.15 27.70 12.89
C TYR A 296 -10.08 27.78 11.81
N GLY A 297 -8.87 27.31 12.12
CA GLY A 297 -7.84 27.08 11.11
C GLY A 297 -8.18 25.87 10.23
N GLY A 298 -7.75 25.87 8.97
CA GLY A 298 -7.88 24.73 8.07
C GLY A 298 -6.94 23.57 8.43
N GLY A 299 -7.32 22.35 8.15
CA GLY A 299 -6.45 21.19 8.32
C GLY A 299 -5.27 21.18 7.33
N GLY A 300 -4.12 20.64 7.73
CA GLY A 300 -2.99 20.36 6.84
C GLY A 300 -3.29 19.18 5.92
N GLY A 301 -2.67 19.14 4.73
CA GLY A 301 -2.76 18.02 3.79
C GLY A 301 -1.81 16.89 4.16
N ALA A 302 -2.07 15.68 3.70
CA ALA A 302 -1.16 14.55 3.89
C ALA A 302 0.16 14.74 3.12
N GLY A 303 1.24 14.10 3.57
CA GLY A 303 2.46 13.98 2.77
C GLY A 303 2.18 13.11 1.53
N PHE A 304 1.80 11.86 1.76
CA PHE A 304 1.27 10.93 0.76
C PHE A 304 -0.13 10.43 1.13
N GLU A 305 -0.97 10.29 0.12
CA GLU A 305 -2.21 9.51 0.17
C GLU A 305 -2.08 8.36 -0.82
N ILE A 306 -2.23 7.14 -0.35
CA ILE A 306 -2.06 5.93 -1.14
C ILE A 306 -3.34 5.11 -1.05
N ALA A 307 -4.00 4.95 -2.19
CA ALA A 307 -5.17 4.10 -2.35
C ALA A 307 -4.78 2.84 -3.16
N GLY A 308 -3.99 1.97 -2.55
CA GLY A 308 -3.30 0.87 -3.22
C GLY A 308 -1.95 1.28 -3.83
N GLY A 309 -1.29 0.36 -4.52
CA GLY A 309 0.05 0.61 -5.09
C GLY A 309 1.20 0.49 -4.07
N THR A 310 2.39 0.89 -4.48
CA THR A 310 3.60 0.73 -3.66
C THR A 310 4.36 2.04 -3.53
N LEU A 311 4.72 2.39 -2.29
CA LEU A 311 5.64 3.49 -1.98
C LEU A 311 6.90 2.95 -1.30
N THR A 312 8.06 3.29 -1.85
CA THR A 312 9.37 3.16 -1.18
C THR A 312 9.83 4.54 -0.72
N ASN A 313 9.99 4.73 0.59
CA ASN A 313 10.49 5.99 1.15
C ASN A 313 11.88 5.80 1.76
N ASN A 314 12.90 6.42 1.16
CA ASN A 314 14.27 6.42 1.64
C ASN A 314 14.67 7.78 2.27
N ALA A 315 13.78 8.78 2.23
CA ALA A 315 14.09 10.15 2.66
C ALA A 315 12.99 10.75 3.53
N SER A 316 12.53 11.98 3.27
CA SER A 316 11.62 12.68 4.19
C SER A 316 10.21 12.84 3.63
N ILE A 317 9.20 12.44 4.42
CA ILE A 317 7.80 12.73 4.16
C ILE A 317 7.22 13.45 5.38
N THR A 318 6.51 14.56 5.17
CA THR A 318 5.89 15.33 6.26
C THR A 318 4.47 15.73 5.89
N GLY A 319 3.53 15.53 6.81
CA GLY A 319 2.19 16.10 6.69
C GLY A 319 2.20 17.62 6.77
N GLY A 320 1.25 18.29 6.13
CA GLY A 320 1.10 19.73 6.18
C GLY A 320 0.71 20.25 7.58
N ALA A 321 1.15 21.41 7.95
CA ALA A 321 0.73 22.02 9.22
C ALA A 321 -0.74 22.47 9.15
N GLY A 322 -1.45 22.33 10.27
CA GLY A 322 -2.77 22.95 10.44
C GLY A 322 -2.67 24.49 10.54
N GLY A 323 -3.69 25.18 10.06
CA GLY A 323 -3.80 26.64 10.13
C GLY A 323 -4.06 27.12 11.56
N ALA A 324 -3.59 28.32 11.91
CA ALA A 324 -3.93 28.92 13.19
C ALA A 324 -5.40 29.34 13.25
N GLY A 325 -6.01 29.25 14.43
CA GLY A 325 -7.35 29.80 14.66
C GLY A 325 -7.34 31.33 14.71
N ALA A 326 -8.45 31.95 14.33
CA ALA A 326 -8.61 33.40 14.32
C ALA A 326 -8.55 34.02 15.72
N VAL A 327 -8.04 35.24 15.84
CA VAL A 327 -8.17 36.03 17.06
C VAL A 327 -9.62 36.42 17.26
N GLY A 328 -10.13 36.35 18.51
CA GLY A 328 -11.49 36.69 18.87
C GLY A 328 -11.74 38.21 19.05
N ALA A 329 -11.11 39.09 18.25
CA ALA A 329 -11.31 40.52 18.33
C ALA A 329 -11.06 41.20 16.99
N TYR A 330 -12.03 42.02 16.53
CA TYR A 330 -11.88 42.87 15.36
C TYR A 330 -12.81 44.09 15.50
N LYS A 331 -12.26 45.32 15.33
CA LYS A 331 -12.98 46.59 15.30
C LYS A 331 -14.01 46.76 16.45
N GLY A 332 -13.63 46.37 17.67
CA GLY A 332 -14.47 46.54 18.87
C GLY A 332 -15.53 45.44 19.04
N ILE A 333 -15.57 44.41 18.20
CA ILE A 333 -16.36 43.22 18.40
C ILE A 333 -15.45 42.15 19.03
N TYR A 334 -15.90 41.54 20.13
CA TYR A 334 -15.12 40.54 20.88
C TYR A 334 -15.84 39.18 20.91
N GLY A 335 -15.04 38.11 20.80
CA GLY A 335 -15.53 36.74 20.83
C GLY A 335 -14.47 35.76 21.33
N THR A 336 -14.78 34.50 21.40
CA THR A 336 -13.79 33.45 21.66
C THR A 336 -12.78 33.36 20.52
N GLY A 337 -11.53 33.01 20.82
CA GLY A 337 -10.56 32.66 19.80
C GLY A 337 -11.00 31.42 19.00
N GLY A 338 -10.72 31.40 17.70
CA GLY A 338 -10.97 30.23 16.85
C GLY A 338 -10.06 29.06 17.23
N GLY A 339 -10.50 27.83 17.01
CA GLY A 339 -9.63 26.66 17.14
C GLY A 339 -8.56 26.59 16.05
N GLY A 340 -7.37 26.06 16.35
CA GLY A 340 -6.38 25.70 15.35
C GLY A 340 -6.85 24.51 14.51
N GLY A 341 -6.45 24.43 13.25
CA GLY A 341 -6.68 23.29 12.37
C GLY A 341 -5.77 22.11 12.73
N ASP A 342 -6.20 20.91 12.43
CA ASP A 342 -5.39 19.71 12.67
C ASP A 342 -4.22 19.61 11.69
N GLY A 343 -3.10 19.04 12.12
CA GLY A 343 -1.98 18.70 11.25
C GLY A 343 -2.33 17.56 10.28
N GLY A 344 -1.78 17.60 9.09
CA GLY A 344 -1.97 16.53 8.09
C GLY A 344 -1.22 15.26 8.46
N THR A 345 -1.70 14.12 8.03
CA THR A 345 -1.03 12.82 8.19
C THR A 345 0.26 12.78 7.36
N GLY A 346 1.34 12.14 7.86
CA GLY A 346 2.54 11.92 7.06
C GLY A 346 2.23 11.06 5.85
N VAL A 347 1.76 9.84 6.05
CA VAL A 347 1.29 8.93 4.99
C VAL A 347 -0.06 8.33 5.37
N ILE A 348 -1.05 8.44 4.50
CA ILE A 348 -2.31 7.69 4.55
C ILE A 348 -2.15 6.51 3.60
N LEU A 349 -2.29 5.30 4.11
CA LEU A 349 -2.18 4.05 3.37
C LEU A 349 -3.50 3.29 3.46
N ASP A 350 -4.32 3.40 2.43
CA ASP A 350 -5.62 2.73 2.29
C ASP A 350 -5.50 1.67 1.19
N GLY A 351 -5.08 0.47 1.57
CA GLY A 351 -4.57 -0.55 0.67
C GLY A 351 -3.11 -0.32 0.24
N GLY A 352 -2.48 -1.36 -0.29
CA GLY A 352 -1.13 -1.29 -0.84
C GLY A 352 0.01 -1.46 0.17
N THR A 353 1.20 -1.09 -0.24
CA THR A 353 2.44 -1.36 0.51
C THR A 353 3.29 -0.11 0.67
N LEU A 354 3.80 0.10 1.89
CA LEU A 354 4.79 1.12 2.21
C LEU A 354 6.07 0.46 2.74
N ILE A 355 7.19 0.71 2.08
CA ILE A 355 8.53 0.36 2.57
C ILE A 355 9.22 1.65 3.00
N ASN A 356 9.53 1.78 4.30
CA ASN A 356 10.09 3.00 4.87
C ASN A 356 11.47 2.77 5.48
N ALA A 357 12.50 3.30 4.86
CA ALA A 357 13.85 3.42 5.43
C ALA A 357 14.17 4.86 5.85
N GLY A 358 13.34 5.83 5.47
CA GLY A 358 13.53 7.25 5.75
C GLY A 358 12.75 7.76 6.97
N ASN A 359 12.41 9.04 6.94
CA ASN A 359 11.66 9.71 8.00
C ASN A 359 10.24 10.04 7.53
N ILE A 360 9.24 9.70 8.32
CA ILE A 360 7.86 10.08 8.13
C ILE A 360 7.37 10.82 9.36
N THR A 361 6.79 12.03 9.20
CA THR A 361 6.30 12.84 10.30
C THR A 361 4.91 13.39 9.99
N GLY A 362 3.99 13.29 10.94
CA GLY A 362 2.72 13.99 10.87
C GLY A 362 2.89 15.50 10.96
N GLY A 363 2.01 16.26 10.34
CA GLY A 363 2.01 17.73 10.40
C GLY A 363 1.73 18.26 11.80
N ALA A 364 2.26 19.40 12.16
CA ALA A 364 1.90 20.06 13.43
C ALA A 364 0.47 20.61 13.38
N GLY A 365 -0.26 20.50 14.49
CA GLY A 365 -1.53 21.17 14.67
C GLY A 365 -1.38 22.70 14.74
N GLY A 366 -2.38 23.43 14.27
CA GLY A 366 -2.41 24.89 14.32
C GLY A 366 -2.62 25.45 15.74
N ALA A 367 -2.07 26.63 16.02
CA ALA A 367 -2.31 27.29 17.30
C ALA A 367 -3.78 27.74 17.44
N GLY A 368 -4.34 27.65 18.61
CA GLY A 368 -5.62 28.28 18.95
C GLY A 368 -5.53 29.82 18.94
N GLY A 369 -6.58 30.49 18.48
CA GLY A 369 -6.65 31.95 18.41
C GLY A 369 -6.75 32.61 19.78
N VAL A 370 -6.27 33.83 19.91
CA VAL A 370 -6.40 34.65 21.13
C VAL A 370 -7.86 35.08 21.32
N GLY A 371 -8.42 34.90 22.51
CA GLY A 371 -9.76 35.41 22.88
C GLY A 371 -9.79 36.93 23.03
N GLY A 372 -10.88 37.54 22.57
CA GLY A 372 -11.15 38.98 22.77
C GLY A 372 -11.42 39.30 24.24
N ALA A 373 -11.63 40.63 24.51
CA ALA A 373 -11.89 41.10 25.87
C ALA A 373 -13.13 40.40 26.46
N GLY A 374 -12.94 39.69 27.58
CA GLY A 374 -14.00 38.94 28.26
C GLY A 374 -14.32 37.54 27.70
N TYR A 375 -13.46 36.96 26.81
CA TYR A 375 -13.67 35.66 26.18
C TYR A 375 -12.48 34.72 26.39
N LYS A 376 -12.66 33.44 26.15
CA LYS A 376 -11.62 32.40 26.20
C LYS A 376 -10.80 32.36 24.93
N GLY A 377 -9.56 31.86 25.01
CA GLY A 377 -8.76 31.47 23.83
C GLY A 377 -9.32 30.23 23.14
N GLY A 378 -8.97 30.05 21.88
CA GLY A 378 -9.33 28.87 21.07
C GLY A 378 -8.53 27.63 21.45
N TYR A 379 -8.99 26.45 21.04
CA TYR A 379 -8.29 25.18 21.16
C TYR A 379 -7.09 25.13 20.20
N GLY A 380 -5.98 24.47 20.60
CA GLY A 380 -4.97 24.05 19.64
C GLY A 380 -5.45 22.89 18.79
N GLY A 381 -5.11 22.84 17.51
CA GLY A 381 -5.37 21.70 16.63
C GLY A 381 -4.57 20.47 17.03
N THR A 382 -5.04 19.28 16.76
CA THR A 382 -4.29 18.04 17.00
C THR A 382 -3.13 17.92 16.00
N GLY A 383 -2.03 17.28 16.43
CA GLY A 383 -0.93 16.87 15.53
C GLY A 383 -1.39 15.75 14.60
N GLY A 384 -0.92 15.75 13.38
CA GLY A 384 -1.19 14.70 12.40
C GLY A 384 -0.56 13.37 12.79
N VAL A 385 -1.15 12.28 12.36
CA VAL A 385 -0.58 10.93 12.51
C VAL A 385 0.65 10.79 11.61
N GLY A 386 1.69 10.06 12.05
CA GLY A 386 2.83 9.74 11.18
C GLY A 386 2.40 8.89 10.00
N VAL A 387 1.88 7.68 10.26
CA VAL A 387 1.32 6.78 9.23
C VAL A 387 -0.05 6.25 9.68
N PHE A 388 -1.05 6.41 8.84
CA PHE A 388 -2.36 5.78 8.99
C PHE A 388 -2.45 4.56 8.08
N LEU A 389 -2.81 3.39 8.63
CA LEU A 389 -2.90 2.11 7.92
C LEU A 389 -4.35 1.61 7.88
N ASN A 390 -4.82 1.20 6.71
CA ASN A 390 -6.14 0.59 6.56
C ASN A 390 -6.08 -0.46 5.43
N GLY A 391 -6.18 -1.75 5.76
CA GLY A 391 -6.06 -2.85 4.80
C GLY A 391 -4.68 -2.94 4.11
N SER A 392 -3.59 -2.69 4.83
CA SER A 392 -2.30 -2.35 4.22
C SER A 392 -1.12 -3.02 4.91
N THR A 393 0.03 -3.00 4.24
CA THR A 393 1.31 -3.44 4.84
C THR A 393 2.29 -2.28 4.90
N LEU A 394 2.81 -2.03 6.11
CA LEU A 394 3.94 -1.13 6.35
C LEU A 394 5.16 -1.93 6.80
N THR A 395 6.27 -1.85 6.07
CA THR A 395 7.57 -2.35 6.50
C THR A 395 8.46 -1.15 6.82
N THR A 396 9.07 -1.11 8.02
CA THR A 396 9.89 0.05 8.40
C THR A 396 11.15 -0.32 9.17
N SER A 397 12.27 0.26 8.74
CA SER A 397 13.54 0.39 9.46
C SER A 397 13.86 1.85 9.76
N GLY A 398 13.03 2.78 9.26
CA GLY A 398 13.19 4.23 9.42
C GLY A 398 12.50 4.81 10.66
N THR A 399 12.39 6.13 10.71
CA THR A 399 11.74 6.85 11.80
C THR A 399 10.32 7.28 11.41
N ILE A 400 9.36 7.01 12.29
CA ILE A 400 7.97 7.46 12.14
C ILE A 400 7.57 8.25 13.37
N SER A 401 7.08 9.48 13.17
CA SER A 401 6.74 10.41 14.23
C SER A 401 5.34 10.98 14.05
N GLY A 402 4.58 11.03 15.14
CA GLY A 402 3.38 11.86 15.17
C GLY A 402 3.72 13.35 15.13
N GLY A 403 2.81 14.17 14.62
CA GLY A 403 2.91 15.61 14.62
C GLY A 403 2.71 16.20 16.01
N ALA A 404 3.33 17.34 16.31
CA ALA A 404 3.07 18.05 17.55
C ALA A 404 1.66 18.66 17.55
N GLY A 405 0.99 18.64 18.70
CA GLY A 405 -0.26 19.36 18.88
C GLY A 405 -0.04 20.88 18.90
N GLY A 406 -1.05 21.63 18.42
CA GLY A 406 -1.04 23.10 18.43
C GLY A 406 -1.10 23.68 19.84
N SER A 407 -0.51 24.85 20.03
CA SER A 407 -0.59 25.57 21.32
C SER A 407 -2.01 26.06 21.60
N ALA A 408 -2.38 26.12 22.87
CA ALA A 408 -3.61 26.72 23.30
C ALA A 408 -3.67 28.23 23.00
N GLY A 409 -4.79 28.71 22.56
CA GLY A 409 -5.06 30.14 22.53
C GLY A 409 -5.21 30.71 23.93
N VAL A 410 -4.76 31.96 24.15
CA VAL A 410 -4.90 32.66 25.41
C VAL A 410 -6.12 33.59 25.38
N GLY A 411 -6.73 33.84 26.52
CA GLY A 411 -7.84 34.80 26.62
C GLY A 411 -8.06 35.25 28.07
N PRO A 412 -8.68 36.45 28.26
CA PRO A 412 -8.91 37.01 29.60
C PRO A 412 -9.78 36.12 30.52
N ARG A 413 -10.64 35.26 29.94
CA ARG A 413 -11.46 34.29 30.71
C ARG A 413 -10.83 32.89 30.79
N GLY A 414 -9.60 32.70 30.34
CA GLY A 414 -8.86 31.46 30.36
C GLY A 414 -8.34 31.02 29.00
N HIS A 415 -7.42 30.07 29.03
CA HIS A 415 -6.85 29.46 27.86
C HIS A 415 -7.80 28.43 27.28
N GLY A 416 -7.73 28.16 25.97
CA GLY A 416 -8.21 26.92 25.38
C GLY A 416 -7.34 25.73 25.82
N PRO A 417 -7.69 24.47 25.61
CA PRO A 417 -6.77 23.34 25.70
C PRO A 417 -5.79 23.35 24.53
N ALA A 418 -4.58 22.86 24.78
CA ALA A 418 -3.63 22.56 23.72
C ALA A 418 -4.11 21.34 22.91
N GLY A 419 -3.76 21.24 21.64
CA GLY A 419 -3.98 20.06 20.83
C GLY A 419 -3.15 18.88 21.30
N ALA A 420 -3.65 17.67 21.16
CA ALA A 420 -2.87 16.47 21.41
C ALA A 420 -1.84 16.24 20.30
N ALA A 421 -0.72 15.61 20.63
CA ALA A 421 0.21 15.11 19.62
C ALA A 421 -0.44 13.95 18.82
N GLY A 422 -0.05 13.77 17.58
CA GLY A 422 -0.48 12.65 16.76
C GLY A 422 0.22 11.34 17.13
N ASN A 423 -0.38 10.21 16.79
CA ASN A 423 0.26 8.91 16.91
C ASN A 423 1.39 8.77 15.87
N ALA A 424 2.41 7.95 16.19
CA ALA A 424 3.40 7.57 15.19
C ALA A 424 2.72 6.72 14.09
N VAL A 425 2.00 5.67 14.49
CA VAL A 425 1.20 4.84 13.57
C VAL A 425 -0.19 4.64 14.17
N GLN A 426 -1.20 4.73 13.32
CA GLN A 426 -2.60 4.47 13.68
C GLN A 426 -3.23 3.56 12.64
N PHE A 427 -3.95 2.53 13.09
CA PHE A 427 -4.65 1.59 12.24
C PHE A 427 -6.12 1.96 12.09
N GLY A 428 -6.66 1.69 10.92
CA GLY A 428 -8.08 1.84 10.57
C GLY A 428 -8.90 0.57 10.81
N GLY A 429 -10.11 0.52 10.27
CA GLY A 429 -11.06 -0.58 10.49
C GLY A 429 -10.88 -1.81 9.60
N VAL A 430 -9.83 -1.88 8.79
CA VAL A 430 -9.48 -3.04 7.97
C VAL A 430 -8.12 -3.57 8.40
N ALA A 431 -8.03 -4.88 8.62
CA ALA A 431 -6.83 -5.56 9.12
C ALA A 431 -5.57 -5.17 8.34
N SER A 432 -4.54 -4.81 9.06
CA SER A 432 -3.28 -4.32 8.51
C SER A 432 -2.07 -4.94 9.19
N THR A 433 -0.93 -4.91 8.52
CA THR A 433 0.32 -5.46 9.07
C THR A 433 1.38 -4.36 9.18
N LEU A 434 1.95 -4.23 10.37
CA LEU A 434 3.17 -3.47 10.61
C LEU A 434 4.35 -4.43 10.75
N VAL A 435 5.29 -4.36 9.82
CA VAL A 435 6.57 -5.08 9.90
C VAL A 435 7.64 -4.13 10.42
N VAL A 436 8.16 -4.43 11.60
CA VAL A 436 9.23 -3.67 12.23
C VAL A 436 10.56 -4.35 11.96
N GLU A 437 11.47 -3.62 11.34
CA GLU A 437 12.83 -4.06 11.08
C GLU A 437 13.82 -3.39 12.05
N PRO A 438 15.04 -3.94 12.24
CA PRO A 438 16.06 -3.35 13.08
C PRO A 438 16.37 -1.90 12.69
N GLY A 439 16.43 -1.02 13.68
CA GLY A 439 16.66 0.41 13.49
C GLY A 439 15.38 1.26 13.40
N ALA A 440 14.21 0.66 13.32
CA ALA A 440 12.94 1.39 13.34
C ALA A 440 12.76 2.20 14.64
N VAL A 441 12.30 3.45 14.50
CA VAL A 441 12.05 4.36 15.62
C VAL A 441 10.64 4.93 15.52
N PHE A 442 9.88 4.83 16.62
CA PHE A 442 8.53 5.38 16.70
C PHE A 442 8.46 6.47 17.76
N ASN A 443 8.24 7.72 17.34
CA ASN A 443 8.05 8.87 18.23
C ASN A 443 6.54 9.15 18.36
N GLY A 444 5.91 8.51 19.33
CA GLY A 444 4.48 8.49 19.58
C GLY A 444 3.93 7.07 19.71
N GLN A 445 2.65 6.96 19.94
CA GLN A 445 1.99 5.65 20.03
C GLN A 445 1.87 4.97 18.66
N VAL A 446 1.89 3.65 18.68
CA VAL A 446 1.54 2.76 17.58
C VAL A 446 0.26 2.06 18.00
N ALA A 447 -0.88 2.55 17.52
CA ALA A 447 -2.19 2.15 17.98
C ALA A 447 -2.92 1.34 16.90
N ALA A 448 -3.04 0.02 17.12
CA ALA A 448 -3.91 -0.84 16.34
C ALA A 448 -5.40 -0.49 16.59
N TYR A 449 -6.30 -1.00 15.75
CA TYR A 449 -7.71 -0.68 15.83
C TYR A 449 -8.36 -1.32 17.07
N ALA A 450 -9.05 -0.50 17.88
CA ALA A 450 -9.53 -0.93 19.19
C ALA A 450 -10.85 -1.73 19.17
N TYR A 451 -11.50 -1.87 18.02
CA TYR A 451 -12.83 -2.51 17.94
C TYR A 451 -12.76 -3.80 17.14
N ALA A 452 -13.16 -4.93 17.77
CA ALA A 452 -13.24 -6.23 17.11
C ALA A 452 -14.34 -6.23 16.00
N PRO A 453 -14.23 -7.02 14.93
CA PRO A 453 -13.24 -8.09 14.70
C PRO A 453 -12.13 -7.71 13.70
N VAL A 454 -11.21 -6.83 14.04
CA VAL A 454 -10.08 -6.47 13.16
C VAL A 454 -8.80 -7.04 13.74
N ASP A 455 -8.12 -7.90 12.96
CA ASP A 455 -6.90 -8.61 13.39
C ASP A 455 -5.64 -7.92 12.86
N ASP A 456 -5.26 -6.82 13.52
CA ASP A 456 -4.03 -6.12 13.19
C ASP A 456 -2.80 -6.88 13.68
N THR A 457 -1.80 -7.01 12.81
CA THR A 457 -0.59 -7.76 13.06
C THR A 457 0.62 -6.85 13.26
N LEU A 458 1.33 -7.04 14.38
CA LEU A 458 2.69 -6.55 14.59
C LEU A 458 3.67 -7.68 14.25
N LYS A 459 4.47 -7.52 13.21
CA LYS A 459 5.50 -8.48 12.79
C LYS A 459 6.89 -7.92 13.04
N LEU A 460 7.74 -8.68 13.70
CA LEU A 460 9.12 -8.34 13.99
C LEU A 460 10.06 -9.10 13.06
N SER A 461 10.93 -8.43 12.35
CA SER A 461 11.81 -9.01 11.33
C SER A 461 13.27 -8.70 11.63
N GLY A 462 14.18 -9.61 11.29
CA GLY A 462 15.61 -9.43 11.52
C GLY A 462 16.04 -9.55 12.99
N ILE A 463 17.28 -9.18 13.28
CA ILE A 463 17.87 -9.28 14.62
C ILE A 463 17.91 -7.90 15.25
N GLN A 464 17.23 -7.73 16.38
CA GLN A 464 17.26 -6.49 17.14
C GLN A 464 18.69 -6.23 17.64
N ALA A 465 19.31 -5.17 17.16
CA ALA A 465 20.64 -4.76 17.61
C ALA A 465 20.51 -3.50 18.46
N GLY A 466 20.61 -3.63 19.78
CA GLY A 466 20.80 -2.51 20.71
C GLY A 466 19.76 -1.37 20.64
N GLY A 467 18.55 -1.66 20.16
CA GLY A 467 17.46 -0.70 20.02
C GLY A 467 16.58 -0.63 21.26
N THR A 468 15.70 0.37 21.30
CA THR A 468 14.65 0.48 22.33
C THR A 468 13.72 -0.73 22.23
N PRO A 469 13.47 -1.45 23.32
CA PRO A 469 12.56 -2.59 23.29
C PRO A 469 11.16 -2.17 22.83
N ILE A 470 10.47 -3.06 22.12
CA ILE A 470 9.06 -2.86 21.75
C ILE A 470 8.23 -3.12 22.99
N THR A 471 7.49 -2.11 23.45
CA THR A 471 6.67 -2.23 24.66
C THR A 471 5.18 -2.29 24.30
N LEU A 472 4.62 -3.49 24.40
CA LEU A 472 3.18 -3.70 24.24
C LEU A 472 2.41 -3.19 25.46
N GLY A 473 1.20 -2.70 25.20
CA GLY A 473 0.30 -2.16 26.21
C GLY A 473 0.52 -0.67 26.54
N THR A 474 1.65 -0.07 26.17
CA THR A 474 1.90 1.38 26.33
C THR A 474 2.24 2.07 25.03
N GLN A 475 3.33 1.70 24.37
CA GLN A 475 3.72 2.28 23.08
C GLN A 475 2.97 1.60 21.92
N PHE A 476 2.90 0.28 21.93
CA PHE A 476 2.17 -0.53 20.96
C PHE A 476 0.89 -1.06 21.60
N THR A 477 -0.26 -0.60 21.16
CA THR A 477 -1.55 -0.86 21.80
C THR A 477 -2.54 -1.53 20.83
N ASN A 478 -3.42 -2.36 21.37
CA ASN A 478 -4.56 -3.00 20.70
C ASN A 478 -4.23 -4.02 19.60
N PHE A 479 -2.98 -4.48 19.48
CA PHE A 479 -2.68 -5.57 18.55
C PHE A 479 -3.29 -6.90 19.01
N SER A 480 -3.89 -7.62 18.07
CA SER A 480 -4.39 -8.98 18.28
C SER A 480 -3.33 -10.05 17.97
N THR A 481 -2.35 -9.71 17.12
CA THR A 481 -1.29 -10.64 16.71
C THR A 481 0.08 -10.01 16.81
N LEU A 482 1.00 -10.72 17.47
CA LEU A 482 2.45 -10.50 17.43
C LEU A 482 3.10 -11.66 16.68
N ALA A 483 3.84 -11.38 15.61
CA ALA A 483 4.50 -12.41 14.81
C ALA A 483 6.02 -12.18 14.73
N PHE A 484 6.81 -13.26 14.83
CA PHE A 484 8.25 -13.21 14.63
C PHE A 484 8.60 -13.73 13.22
N GLY A 485 9.34 -12.92 12.46
CA GLY A 485 9.80 -13.29 11.13
C GLY A 485 10.81 -14.44 11.15
N SER A 486 11.10 -15.01 9.98
CA SER A 486 12.15 -16.02 9.88
C SER A 486 13.52 -15.42 10.26
N GLY A 487 14.23 -16.06 11.20
CA GLY A 487 15.52 -15.57 11.71
C GLY A 487 15.42 -14.31 12.58
N ALA A 488 14.23 -13.95 13.03
CA ALA A 488 14.06 -12.87 14.01
C ALA A 488 14.71 -13.22 15.35
N ALA A 489 15.20 -12.20 16.03
CA ALA A 489 15.67 -12.28 17.41
C ALA A 489 15.32 -10.96 18.10
N TRP A 490 14.23 -10.93 18.84
CA TRP A 490 13.68 -9.73 19.45
C TRP A 490 13.30 -9.94 20.89
N THR A 491 13.50 -8.91 21.72
CA THR A 491 12.89 -8.80 23.05
C THR A 491 11.68 -7.87 22.96
N VAL A 492 10.54 -8.35 23.43
CA VAL A 492 9.29 -7.59 23.48
C VAL A 492 8.85 -7.47 24.93
N ASP A 493 8.77 -6.24 25.42
CA ASP A 493 8.27 -5.96 26.75
C ASP A 493 6.74 -5.93 26.72
N VAL A 494 6.11 -6.62 27.64
CA VAL A 494 4.67 -6.59 27.84
C VAL A 494 4.39 -5.96 29.21
N SER A 495 4.05 -4.66 29.20
CA SER A 495 3.83 -3.89 30.44
C SER A 495 2.43 -4.08 31.03
N THR A 496 1.44 -4.30 30.18
CA THR A 496 0.07 -4.67 30.56
C THR A 496 -0.48 -5.57 29.44
N VAL A 497 -0.92 -6.75 29.81
CA VAL A 497 -1.77 -7.54 28.91
C VAL A 497 -3.13 -6.84 28.90
N PRO A 498 -3.67 -6.42 27.77
CA PRO A 498 -4.88 -5.61 27.73
C PRO A 498 -6.06 -6.35 28.36
N VAL A 499 -6.61 -5.81 29.42
CA VAL A 499 -7.86 -6.30 30.04
C VAL A 499 -9.01 -6.02 29.08
N GLY A 500 -9.73 -7.07 28.65
CA GLY A 500 -10.89 -6.94 27.78
C GLY A 500 -10.59 -6.69 26.30
N SER A 501 -9.34 -6.79 25.88
CA SER A 501 -8.95 -6.85 24.45
C SER A 501 -9.01 -8.30 23.93
N PRO A 502 -9.07 -8.50 22.60
CA PRO A 502 -8.88 -9.84 22.06
C PRO A 502 -7.56 -10.44 22.57
N GLU A 503 -7.57 -11.73 22.78
CA GLU A 503 -6.39 -12.54 23.11
C GLU A 503 -5.22 -12.17 22.18
N LEU A 504 -4.05 -11.82 22.77
CA LEU A 504 -2.86 -11.57 21.95
C LEU A 504 -2.26 -12.88 21.50
N THR A 505 -2.39 -13.18 20.23
CA THR A 505 -1.76 -14.37 19.63
C THR A 505 -0.31 -14.07 19.28
N ILE A 506 0.61 -14.93 19.79
CA ILE A 506 2.04 -14.84 19.52
C ILE A 506 2.42 -15.93 18.52
N ASN A 507 2.75 -15.52 17.29
CA ASN A 507 3.05 -16.42 16.18
C ASN A 507 4.56 -16.58 15.94
N ALA A 508 4.98 -17.80 15.60
CA ALA A 508 6.35 -18.13 15.21
C ALA A 508 7.42 -17.76 16.25
N PHE A 509 7.08 -17.82 17.55
CA PHE A 509 7.98 -17.60 18.67
C PHE A 509 9.08 -18.67 18.71
N ARG A 510 10.34 -18.28 18.87
CA ARG A 510 11.52 -19.14 18.76
C ARG A 510 12.48 -18.92 19.93
N ALA A 511 13.49 -19.79 20.05
CA ALA A 511 14.50 -19.70 21.10
C ALA A 511 15.39 -18.43 21.06
N SER A 512 15.37 -17.71 19.93
CA SER A 512 16.05 -16.41 19.78
C SER A 512 15.21 -15.24 20.26
N ASP A 513 13.93 -15.43 20.49
CA ASP A 513 12.98 -14.40 20.86
C ASP A 513 12.73 -14.40 22.38
N THR A 514 12.42 -13.26 22.93
CA THR A 514 12.09 -13.06 24.34
C THR A 514 10.82 -12.24 24.48
N ILE A 515 9.89 -12.71 25.30
CA ILE A 515 8.77 -11.92 25.82
C ILE A 515 9.08 -11.60 27.28
N ASP A 516 9.29 -10.32 27.59
CA ASP A 516 9.49 -9.86 28.97
C ASP A 516 8.16 -9.34 29.55
N ILE A 517 7.63 -10.07 30.51
CA ILE A 517 6.45 -9.62 31.27
C ILE A 517 6.92 -8.79 32.43
N THR A 518 6.89 -7.48 32.28
CA THR A 518 7.57 -6.50 33.16
C THR A 518 7.06 -6.43 34.59
N ASN A 519 5.92 -7.03 34.93
CA ASN A 519 5.26 -6.90 36.24
C ASN A 519 4.94 -8.22 36.95
N LEU A 520 5.37 -9.37 36.41
CA LEU A 520 5.13 -10.67 37.01
C LEU A 520 6.44 -11.40 37.29
N THR A 521 6.54 -12.02 38.44
CA THR A 521 7.70 -12.86 38.79
C THR A 521 7.66 -14.21 38.06
N PRO A 522 8.82 -14.90 37.85
CA PRO A 522 8.85 -16.21 37.20
C PRO A 522 7.94 -17.26 37.83
N THR A 523 7.76 -17.19 39.16
CA THR A 523 6.87 -18.12 39.89
C THR A 523 5.41 -17.89 39.55
N GLN A 524 4.99 -16.61 39.39
CA GLN A 524 3.63 -16.26 38.99
C GLN A 524 3.37 -16.66 37.53
N VAL A 525 4.27 -16.32 36.61
CA VAL A 525 4.15 -16.72 35.21
C VAL A 525 4.08 -18.23 35.04
N ALA A 526 4.92 -18.99 35.76
CA ALA A 526 4.91 -20.43 35.72
C ALA A 526 3.61 -21.04 36.29
N ALA A 527 2.99 -20.40 37.28
CA ALA A 527 1.73 -20.85 37.87
C ALA A 527 0.53 -20.57 36.96
N ASP A 528 0.57 -19.47 36.20
CA ASP A 528 -0.53 -18.98 35.35
C ASP A 528 -0.39 -19.46 33.90
N PHE A 529 0.71 -20.12 33.54
CA PHE A 529 0.95 -20.66 32.19
C PHE A 529 0.38 -22.07 32.03
N ASN A 530 -0.54 -22.23 31.08
CA ASN A 530 -1.09 -23.54 30.73
C ASN A 530 -0.18 -24.22 29.68
N SER A 531 0.59 -25.21 30.13
CA SER A 531 1.52 -25.93 29.26
C SER A 531 0.88 -26.84 28.19
N THR A 532 -0.44 -27.03 28.25
CA THR A 532 -1.18 -27.83 27.25
C THR A 532 -1.73 -26.97 26.13
N THR A 533 -2.26 -25.80 26.49
CA THR A 533 -2.83 -24.84 25.52
C THR A 533 -1.82 -23.77 25.10
N HIS A 534 -0.69 -23.66 25.81
CA HIS A 534 0.34 -22.61 25.64
C HIS A 534 -0.18 -21.18 25.86
N VAL A 535 -1.21 -21.05 26.66
CA VAL A 535 -1.82 -19.76 27.03
C VAL A 535 -1.33 -19.34 28.40
N LEU A 536 -0.81 -18.12 28.50
CA LEU A 536 -0.56 -17.43 29.75
C LEU A 536 -1.73 -16.51 30.06
N THR A 537 -2.41 -16.76 31.19
CA THR A 537 -3.45 -15.88 31.72
C THR A 537 -2.84 -14.97 32.77
N THR A 538 -2.86 -13.66 32.56
CA THR A 538 -2.30 -12.70 33.52
C THR A 538 -3.35 -12.21 34.51
N PRO A 539 -2.96 -11.78 35.73
CA PRO A 539 -3.89 -11.17 36.68
C PRO A 539 -4.57 -9.93 36.05
N GLY A 540 -5.91 -9.97 35.92
CA GLY A 540 -6.70 -8.95 35.26
C GLY A 540 -7.34 -9.40 33.94
N ASP A 541 -7.36 -10.72 33.68
CA ASP A 541 -8.02 -11.41 32.55
C ASP A 541 -7.44 -11.13 31.14
N GLY A 542 -6.19 -10.65 31.05
CA GLY A 542 -5.44 -10.62 29.78
C GLY A 542 -4.82 -11.98 29.46
N THR A 543 -4.81 -12.39 28.18
CA THR A 543 -4.23 -13.66 27.74
C THR A 543 -3.19 -13.45 26.66
N LEU A 544 -2.08 -14.24 26.74
CA LEU A 544 -1.10 -14.40 25.68
C LEU A 544 -1.18 -15.83 25.19
N ASP A 545 -1.58 -16.02 23.93
CA ASP A 545 -1.64 -17.31 23.27
C ASP A 545 -0.41 -17.50 22.38
N PHE A 546 0.48 -18.42 22.79
CA PHE A 546 1.63 -18.81 21.97
C PHE A 546 1.16 -19.84 20.94
N SER A 547 0.81 -19.36 19.74
CA SER A 547 0.42 -20.25 18.67
C SER A 547 1.63 -21.00 18.12
N GLY A 548 1.58 -22.31 18.15
CA GLY A 548 2.64 -23.15 17.65
C GLY A 548 2.64 -24.52 18.30
N ALA A 549 3.42 -25.39 17.72
CA ALA A 549 3.58 -26.76 18.19
C ALA A 549 4.71 -26.83 19.24
N PHE A 550 4.43 -26.43 20.45
CA PHE A 550 5.38 -26.52 21.57
C PHE A 550 5.06 -27.78 22.42
N SER A 551 6.07 -28.50 22.89
CA SER A 551 5.84 -29.47 23.94
C SER A 551 6.05 -28.81 25.31
N SER A 552 5.38 -29.37 26.34
CA SER A 552 5.24 -28.77 27.66
C SER A 552 6.55 -28.42 28.42
N ASN A 553 7.72 -28.77 27.88
CA ASN A 553 9.01 -28.61 28.54
C ASN A 553 9.90 -27.52 27.90
N TYR A 554 9.37 -26.70 27.00
CA TYR A 554 10.20 -25.78 26.23
C TYR A 554 10.23 -24.36 26.74
N PHE A 555 9.18 -23.91 27.43
CA PHE A 555 9.16 -22.55 27.98
C PHE A 555 10.05 -22.44 29.21
N ILE A 556 10.94 -21.44 29.20
CA ILE A 556 11.80 -21.08 30.32
C ILE A 556 11.33 -19.72 30.83
N PHE A 557 11.15 -19.63 32.14
CA PHE A 557 10.77 -18.42 32.85
C PHE A 557 11.93 -18.02 33.76
N THR A 558 12.59 -16.90 33.43
CA THR A 558 13.70 -16.34 34.21
C THR A 558 13.39 -14.92 34.63
N SER A 559 13.98 -14.46 35.73
CA SER A 559 13.88 -13.05 36.09
C SER A 559 14.50 -12.18 35.00
N ASP A 560 13.83 -11.10 34.63
CA ASP A 560 14.39 -10.08 33.78
C ASP A 560 15.66 -9.47 34.38
N ALA A 561 16.42 -8.72 33.60
CA ALA A 561 17.63 -8.06 34.05
C ALA A 561 17.39 -7.00 35.15
N ALA A 562 16.17 -6.50 35.28
CA ALA A 562 15.78 -5.52 36.33
C ALA A 562 15.31 -6.23 37.63
N GLY A 563 15.10 -7.54 37.59
CA GLY A 563 14.62 -8.36 38.72
C GLY A 563 13.18 -8.07 39.14
N LYS A 564 12.36 -7.51 38.25
CA LYS A 564 10.97 -7.12 38.50
C LYS A 564 9.97 -7.82 37.58
N GLY A 565 10.45 -8.35 36.49
CA GLY A 565 9.66 -9.03 35.45
C GLY A 565 10.13 -10.44 35.18
N THR A 566 9.62 -11.04 34.14
CA THR A 566 9.89 -12.40 33.70
C THR A 566 10.16 -12.47 32.22
N ASP A 567 11.37 -12.87 31.88
CA ASP A 567 11.71 -13.28 30.52
C ASP A 567 11.12 -14.65 30.22
N ILE A 568 10.22 -14.71 29.25
CA ILE A 568 9.70 -15.94 28.65
C ILE A 568 10.55 -16.23 27.41
N THR A 569 11.25 -17.35 27.43
CA THR A 569 12.05 -17.83 26.30
C THR A 569 11.75 -19.30 26.04
N LEU A 570 12.17 -19.81 24.88
CA LEU A 570 12.15 -21.25 24.62
C LEU A 570 13.52 -21.84 24.98
N ALA A 571 13.50 -23.00 25.60
CA ALA A 571 14.73 -23.78 25.80
C ALA A 571 15.45 -23.90 24.44
N PRO A 572 16.76 -23.75 24.36
CA PRO A 572 17.48 -24.03 23.14
C PRO A 572 17.21 -25.50 22.80
N GLY A 573 16.60 -25.70 21.63
CA GLY A 573 16.36 -27.06 21.11
C GLY A 573 17.68 -27.79 20.88
N SER A 574 17.59 -29.03 20.44
CA SER A 574 18.78 -29.76 20.04
C SER A 574 19.44 -29.16 18.82
N ILE A 575 20.75 -29.00 18.86
CA ILE A 575 21.55 -28.50 17.75
C ILE A 575 22.46 -29.61 17.24
N ILE A 576 22.42 -29.89 15.95
CA ILE A 576 23.34 -30.75 15.22
C ILE A 576 24.25 -29.88 14.35
N SER A 577 25.48 -29.70 14.77
CA SER A 577 26.53 -28.94 14.06
C SER A 577 27.63 -29.80 13.46
N THR A 578 27.58 -31.12 13.67
CA THR A 578 28.54 -32.11 13.16
C THR A 578 27.78 -33.27 12.50
N THR A 579 28.52 -34.26 11.99
CA THR A 579 27.90 -35.40 11.32
C THR A 579 27.36 -36.41 12.36
N VAL A 580 26.06 -36.71 12.22
CA VAL A 580 25.37 -37.82 12.96
C VAL A 580 25.09 -38.94 11.98
N THR A 581 25.59 -40.15 12.32
CA THR A 581 25.50 -41.37 11.49
C THR A 581 24.44 -42.38 11.93
N SER A 582 23.55 -41.97 12.80
CA SER A 582 22.36 -42.69 13.23
C SER A 582 21.10 -41.95 12.91
N THR A 583 19.95 -42.63 12.90
CA THR A 583 18.66 -41.97 12.83
C THR A 583 18.48 -41.02 14.01
N VAL A 584 18.04 -39.78 13.72
CA VAL A 584 17.70 -38.78 14.72
C VAL A 584 16.20 -38.81 14.96
N THR A 585 15.81 -39.09 16.19
CA THR A 585 14.39 -39.07 16.61
C THR A 585 14.12 -37.73 17.32
N VAL A 586 13.39 -36.87 16.65
CA VAL A 586 13.01 -35.54 17.17
C VAL A 586 11.99 -35.70 18.30
N GLY A 587 12.14 -34.94 19.36
CA GLY A 587 11.31 -35.04 20.57
C GLY A 587 11.78 -36.12 21.53
N SER A 588 12.94 -36.75 21.27
CA SER A 588 13.58 -37.66 22.20
C SER A 588 14.45 -36.90 23.22
N ALA A 589 14.83 -37.60 24.32
CA ALA A 589 15.74 -37.00 25.32
C ALA A 589 17.11 -36.58 24.73
N ALA A 590 17.56 -37.27 23.66
CA ALA A 590 18.83 -36.96 22.98
C ALA A 590 18.68 -35.85 21.93
N HIS A 591 17.50 -35.68 21.37
CA HIS A 591 17.22 -34.70 20.32
C HIS A 591 15.86 -34.07 20.58
N ALA A 592 15.83 -33.15 21.54
CA ALA A 592 14.63 -32.38 21.86
C ALA A 592 14.19 -31.53 20.65
N SER A 593 12.90 -31.27 20.55
CA SER A 593 12.36 -30.29 19.60
C SER A 593 12.37 -28.88 20.25
N PRO A 594 12.61 -27.80 19.53
CA PRO A 594 12.98 -27.77 18.12
C PRO A 594 14.36 -28.34 17.85
N LEU A 595 14.50 -29.09 16.74
CA LEU A 595 15.80 -29.56 16.29
C LEU A 595 16.35 -28.63 15.21
N THR A 596 17.55 -28.11 15.43
CA THR A 596 18.27 -27.32 14.41
C THR A 596 19.46 -28.08 13.89
N ILE A 597 19.53 -28.29 12.58
CA ILE A 597 20.71 -28.81 11.89
C ILE A 597 21.37 -27.62 11.22
N THR A 598 22.49 -27.19 11.75
CA THR A 598 23.21 -26.00 11.27
C THR A 598 23.83 -26.23 9.88
N SER A 599 24.30 -25.20 9.21
CA SER A 599 24.93 -25.28 7.89
C SER A 599 26.14 -26.25 7.83
N SER A 600 26.83 -26.49 8.94
CA SER A 600 27.89 -27.50 9.09
C SER A 600 27.37 -28.87 9.55
N GLY A 601 26.13 -28.95 9.98
CA GLY A 601 25.52 -30.17 10.48
C GLY A 601 25.14 -31.16 9.36
N LYS A 602 25.26 -32.44 9.63
CA LYS A 602 24.87 -33.50 8.70
C LYS A 602 24.21 -34.65 9.47
N VAL A 603 23.06 -35.10 9.00
CA VAL A 603 22.42 -36.33 9.46
C VAL A 603 22.41 -37.34 8.31
N ALA A 604 23.20 -38.43 8.43
CA ALA A 604 23.34 -39.44 7.40
C ALA A 604 23.52 -40.81 8.04
N PRO A 605 22.44 -41.56 8.37
CA PRO A 605 22.54 -42.85 9.01
C PRO A 605 23.27 -43.87 8.13
N GLY A 606 24.20 -44.59 8.73
CA GLY A 606 24.94 -45.66 8.05
C GLY A 606 24.13 -46.97 7.92
N ALA A 607 23.01 -47.07 8.60
CA ALA A 607 22.16 -48.25 8.54
C ALA A 607 21.37 -48.29 7.22
N ASN A 608 21.29 -49.48 6.62
CA ASN A 608 20.65 -49.66 5.32
C ASN A 608 19.14 -49.33 5.38
N GLY A 609 18.70 -48.46 4.46
CA GLY A 609 17.30 -48.03 4.35
C GLY A 609 16.77 -47.22 5.55
N ALA A 610 17.67 -46.76 6.41
CA ALA A 610 17.26 -45.97 7.59
C ALA A 610 16.82 -44.56 7.22
N THR A 611 15.73 -44.10 7.80
CA THR A 611 15.31 -42.70 7.76
C THR A 611 16.27 -41.85 8.58
N ALA A 612 16.70 -40.70 8.03
CA ALA A 612 17.68 -39.86 8.71
C ALA A 612 17.05 -39.10 9.89
N VAL A 613 15.95 -38.39 9.70
CA VAL A 613 15.23 -37.65 10.74
C VAL A 613 13.80 -38.18 10.83
N VAL A 614 13.35 -38.54 12.02
CA VAL A 614 12.00 -39.08 12.25
C VAL A 614 11.36 -38.44 13.48
N SER A 615 10.06 -38.13 13.36
CA SER A 615 9.20 -37.77 14.48
C SER A 615 7.88 -38.53 14.38
N SER A 616 7.54 -39.28 15.43
CA SER A 616 6.24 -39.97 15.57
C SER A 616 5.26 -39.18 16.43
N ILE A 617 5.69 -38.05 17.02
CA ILE A 617 4.89 -37.20 17.91
C ILE A 617 4.47 -35.97 17.09
N SER A 618 3.20 -35.62 17.20
CA SER A 618 2.69 -34.35 16.64
C SER A 618 3.40 -33.16 17.27
N ASN A 619 3.54 -32.11 16.49
CA ASN A 619 4.01 -30.79 16.92
C ASN A 619 5.53 -30.65 17.17
N ASN A 620 6.36 -31.51 16.60
CA ASN A 620 7.81 -31.29 16.58
C ASN A 620 8.23 -30.32 15.47
N SER A 621 9.26 -29.52 15.74
CA SER A 621 9.84 -28.55 14.79
C SER A 621 11.27 -28.98 14.43
N VAL A 622 11.58 -28.93 13.13
CA VAL A 622 12.91 -29.17 12.57
C VAL A 622 13.29 -28.00 11.68
N ALA A 623 14.45 -27.39 11.96
CA ALA A 623 15.09 -26.42 11.08
C ALA A 623 16.35 -27.03 10.47
N ASN A 624 16.39 -27.18 9.15
CA ASN A 624 17.55 -27.67 8.42
C ASN A 624 18.22 -26.56 7.62
N GLU A 625 19.41 -26.18 8.05
CA GLU A 625 20.32 -25.31 7.27
C GLU A 625 21.48 -26.10 6.65
N GLY A 626 21.64 -27.39 7.07
CA GLY A 626 22.72 -28.28 6.69
C GLY A 626 22.30 -29.36 5.71
N THR A 627 22.70 -30.61 6.01
CA THR A 627 22.43 -31.73 5.13
C THR A 627 21.73 -32.87 5.88
N ILE A 628 20.61 -33.32 5.33
CA ILE A 628 19.92 -34.54 5.77
C ILE A 628 19.92 -35.52 4.61
N GLN A 629 20.35 -36.76 4.87
CA GLN A 629 20.44 -37.81 3.84
C GLN A 629 19.98 -39.16 4.38
N GLY A 630 18.95 -39.72 3.79
CA GLY A 630 18.48 -41.07 4.12
C GLY A 630 19.52 -42.15 3.83
N GLY A 631 19.49 -43.25 4.60
CA GLY A 631 20.37 -44.39 4.44
C GLY A 631 20.14 -45.11 3.09
N ALA A 632 21.20 -45.51 2.40
CA ALA A 632 21.08 -46.29 1.18
C ALA A 632 20.48 -47.70 1.43
N GLY A 633 19.70 -48.19 0.51
CA GLY A 633 19.21 -49.59 0.53
C GLY A 633 20.34 -50.58 0.30
N ALA A 634 20.27 -51.74 0.98
CA ALA A 634 21.24 -52.81 0.76
C ALA A 634 20.68 -53.94 -0.09
N LEU A 635 21.53 -54.80 -0.56
CA LEU A 635 21.16 -56.09 -1.14
C LEU A 635 20.59 -56.97 -0.03
N ASN A 636 19.38 -57.50 -0.20
CA ASN A 636 18.83 -58.47 0.77
C ASN A 636 19.34 -59.91 0.46
N SER A 637 19.03 -60.83 1.35
CA SER A 637 19.46 -62.24 1.21
C SER A 637 18.89 -62.98 -0.01
N SER A 638 17.85 -62.45 -0.66
CA SER A 638 17.29 -63.00 -1.91
C SER A 638 17.90 -62.37 -3.18
N GLY A 639 18.88 -61.52 -3.03
CA GLY A 639 19.54 -60.81 -4.13
C GLY A 639 18.76 -59.65 -4.72
N VAL A 640 17.69 -59.21 -4.02
CA VAL A 640 16.88 -58.02 -4.41
C VAL A 640 17.42 -56.80 -3.69
N GLY A 641 17.52 -55.67 -4.38
CA GLY A 641 17.93 -54.40 -3.76
C GLY A 641 16.88 -53.91 -2.75
N GLY A 642 17.35 -53.52 -1.55
CA GLY A 642 16.50 -52.95 -0.51
C GLY A 642 16.10 -51.50 -0.86
N MET A 643 15.03 -50.99 -0.26
CA MET A 643 14.62 -49.62 -0.40
C MET A 643 15.60 -48.65 0.27
N GLY A 644 15.78 -47.48 -0.31
CA GLY A 644 16.46 -46.36 0.35
C GLY A 644 15.61 -45.76 1.49
N GLY A 645 16.25 -45.24 2.52
CA GLY A 645 15.58 -44.57 3.63
C GLY A 645 15.13 -43.16 3.26
N MET A 646 14.15 -42.62 3.94
CA MET A 646 13.71 -41.22 3.77
C MET A 646 14.74 -40.27 4.36
N GLY A 647 14.81 -39.07 3.82
CA GLY A 647 15.54 -37.98 4.47
C GLY A 647 14.85 -37.58 5.76
N VAL A 648 13.63 -37.13 5.68
CA VAL A 648 12.80 -36.70 6.82
C VAL A 648 11.46 -37.42 6.77
N ASN A 649 10.99 -37.89 7.91
CA ASN A 649 9.62 -38.38 8.11
C ASN A 649 9.04 -37.72 9.37
N LEU A 650 8.08 -36.79 9.18
CA LEU A 650 7.40 -36.09 10.26
C LEU A 650 5.92 -36.42 10.31
N LYS A 651 5.44 -36.77 11.52
CA LYS A 651 4.02 -36.88 11.82
C LYS A 651 3.55 -35.57 12.45
N ALA A 652 2.97 -34.69 11.64
CA ALA A 652 2.60 -33.34 11.99
C ALA A 652 3.81 -32.46 12.47
N GLY A 653 3.60 -31.19 12.67
CA GLY A 653 4.65 -30.25 13.06
C GLY A 653 5.20 -29.45 11.90
N THR A 654 6.34 -28.80 12.10
CA THR A 654 6.93 -27.89 11.12
C THR A 654 8.33 -28.33 10.71
N LEU A 655 8.58 -28.41 9.40
CA LEU A 655 9.91 -28.56 8.83
C LEU A 655 10.26 -27.28 8.05
N THR A 656 11.27 -26.55 8.48
CA THR A 656 11.84 -25.43 7.73
C THR A 656 13.16 -25.89 7.10
N ASN A 657 13.29 -25.79 5.78
CA ASN A 657 14.50 -26.23 5.07
C ASN A 657 15.09 -25.09 4.25
N THR A 658 16.28 -24.66 4.62
CA THR A 658 17.14 -23.74 3.82
C THR A 658 18.39 -24.45 3.30
N GLY A 659 18.64 -25.67 3.77
CA GLY A 659 19.76 -26.53 3.37
C GLY A 659 19.40 -27.57 2.32
N SER A 660 19.93 -28.78 2.47
CA SER A 660 19.70 -29.89 1.55
C SER A 660 19.12 -31.10 2.26
N ILE A 661 18.05 -31.66 1.69
CA ILE A 661 17.43 -32.90 2.14
C ILE A 661 17.43 -33.90 0.99
N SER A 662 17.84 -35.15 1.23
CA SER A 662 17.77 -36.18 0.22
C SER A 662 17.31 -37.53 0.78
N GLY A 663 16.50 -38.25 0.01
CA GLY A 663 16.24 -39.65 0.25
C GLY A 663 17.48 -40.48 -0.07
N GLY A 664 17.58 -41.67 0.57
CA GLY A 664 18.60 -42.67 0.34
C GLY A 664 18.42 -43.33 -1.03
N ALA A 665 19.54 -43.71 -1.67
CA ALA A 665 19.50 -44.48 -2.89
C ALA A 665 18.94 -45.88 -2.63
N GLY A 666 18.20 -46.47 -3.57
CA GLY A 666 17.82 -47.86 -3.57
C GLY A 666 19.03 -48.79 -3.75
N GLY A 667 19.03 -49.96 -3.13
CA GLY A 667 20.06 -50.94 -3.28
C GLY A 667 20.09 -51.58 -4.68
N ASN A 668 21.27 -51.91 -5.16
CA ASN A 668 21.44 -52.65 -6.41
C ASN A 668 21.09 -54.13 -6.16
N GLY A 669 20.59 -54.84 -7.19
CA GLY A 669 20.26 -56.25 -7.03
C GLY A 669 19.76 -56.90 -8.32
N THR A 670 19.25 -58.13 -8.28
CA THR A 670 18.55 -58.76 -9.42
C THR A 670 17.33 -57.93 -9.84
N LYS A 671 16.66 -57.33 -8.88
CA LYS A 671 15.72 -56.22 -9.02
C LYS A 671 16.27 -55.06 -8.23
N GLY A 672 16.31 -53.87 -8.82
CA GLY A 672 16.73 -52.64 -8.12
C GLY A 672 15.73 -52.25 -7.02
N GLY A 673 16.23 -51.80 -5.85
CA GLY A 673 15.44 -51.23 -4.79
C GLY A 673 14.94 -49.83 -5.16
N HIS A 674 13.80 -49.45 -4.64
CA HIS A 674 13.31 -48.06 -4.82
C HIS A 674 14.15 -47.08 -4.01
N GLY A 675 14.34 -45.85 -4.53
CA GLY A 675 14.89 -44.75 -3.76
C GLY A 675 13.92 -44.28 -2.66
N GLY A 676 14.44 -43.72 -1.56
CA GLY A 676 13.63 -43.14 -0.49
C GLY A 676 13.10 -41.75 -0.86
N ALA A 677 12.01 -41.32 -0.28
CA ALA A 677 11.55 -39.95 -0.41
C ALA A 677 12.51 -38.97 0.29
N GLY A 678 12.63 -37.75 -0.23
CA GLY A 678 13.35 -36.68 0.46
C GLY A 678 12.66 -36.32 1.77
N VAL A 679 11.40 -35.96 1.70
CA VAL A 679 10.52 -35.64 2.83
C VAL A 679 9.23 -36.44 2.73
N GLU A 680 8.81 -37.08 3.81
CA GLU A 680 7.45 -37.52 4.04
C GLU A 680 6.84 -36.71 5.17
N LEU A 681 5.71 -36.06 4.90
CA LEU A 681 4.97 -35.27 5.87
C LEU A 681 3.53 -35.80 6.00
N ASN A 682 3.13 -36.11 7.20
CA ASN A 682 1.79 -36.64 7.48
C ASN A 682 1.06 -35.72 8.45
N GLY A 683 0.59 -34.59 7.95
CA GLY A 683 0.10 -33.44 8.68
C GLY A 683 1.20 -32.39 8.94
N GLY A 684 0.82 -31.15 9.17
CA GLY A 684 1.74 -30.04 9.47
C GLY A 684 2.25 -29.30 8.25
N THR A 685 3.37 -28.58 8.39
CA THR A 685 3.85 -27.61 7.40
C THR A 685 5.31 -27.87 7.02
N LEU A 686 5.59 -27.90 5.72
CA LEU A 686 6.94 -27.82 5.15
C LEU A 686 7.15 -26.44 4.55
N ILE A 687 8.15 -25.71 5.04
CA ILE A 687 8.58 -24.41 4.49
C ILE A 687 9.96 -24.62 3.89
N THR A 688 10.17 -24.28 2.63
CA THR A 688 11.47 -24.52 2.01
C THR A 688 11.90 -23.44 1.03
N SER A 689 13.13 -22.94 1.20
CA SER A 689 13.93 -22.23 0.18
C SER A 689 15.16 -23.04 -0.24
N GLY A 690 15.38 -24.22 0.40
CA GLY A 690 16.51 -25.13 0.13
C GLY A 690 16.21 -26.15 -0.96
N THR A 691 17.04 -27.17 -1.03
CA THR A 691 16.94 -28.22 -2.04
C THR A 691 16.45 -29.53 -1.44
N ILE A 692 15.49 -30.18 -2.11
CA ILE A 692 14.95 -31.49 -1.69
C ILE A 692 15.04 -32.47 -2.86
N PHE A 693 15.69 -33.62 -2.62
CA PHE A 693 15.90 -34.70 -3.59
C PHE A 693 15.21 -35.99 -3.18
N GLY A 694 14.54 -36.60 -4.12
CA GLY A 694 14.23 -38.04 -3.99
C GLY A 694 15.49 -38.90 -4.16
N GLY A 695 15.56 -40.02 -3.51
CA GLY A 695 16.64 -40.99 -3.69
C GLY A 695 16.59 -41.64 -5.07
N VAL A 696 17.75 -41.93 -5.65
CA VAL A 696 17.83 -42.67 -6.92
C VAL A 696 17.45 -44.14 -6.74
N GLY A 697 16.78 -44.72 -7.73
CA GLY A 697 16.51 -46.18 -7.75
C GLY A 697 17.78 -46.97 -7.95
N GLY A 698 17.84 -48.12 -7.31
CA GLY A 698 18.96 -49.08 -7.43
C GLY A 698 18.99 -49.75 -8.80
N ALA A 699 20.16 -50.14 -9.26
CA ALA A 699 20.35 -50.88 -10.50
C ALA A 699 19.81 -52.31 -10.34
N GLY A 700 19.15 -52.82 -11.41
CA GLY A 700 18.59 -54.19 -11.48
C GLY A 700 17.71 -54.38 -12.70
N SER A 701 17.09 -55.54 -12.81
CA SER A 701 16.10 -55.77 -13.87
C SER A 701 14.80 -56.29 -13.22
N PRO A 702 13.76 -55.44 -13.05
CA PRO A 702 13.72 -54.01 -13.42
C PRO A 702 14.58 -53.12 -12.52
N VAL A 703 14.96 -51.94 -13.02
CA VAL A 703 15.59 -50.88 -12.22
C VAL A 703 14.58 -50.38 -11.19
N GLY A 704 15.04 -50.06 -9.98
CA GLY A 704 14.20 -49.46 -8.96
C GLY A 704 13.70 -48.07 -9.37
N ALA A 705 12.50 -47.70 -8.95
CA ALA A 705 12.00 -46.35 -9.14
C ALA A 705 12.78 -45.38 -8.27
N ALA A 706 12.95 -44.12 -8.75
CA ALA A 706 13.41 -43.04 -7.89
C ALA A 706 12.34 -42.73 -6.83
N GLY A 707 12.76 -42.17 -5.70
CA GLY A 707 11.89 -41.65 -4.67
C GLY A 707 11.37 -40.25 -5.02
N ASP A 708 10.28 -39.84 -4.41
CA ASP A 708 9.75 -38.50 -4.53
C ASP A 708 10.61 -37.49 -3.76
N ALA A 709 10.65 -36.23 -4.21
CA ALA A 709 11.23 -35.16 -3.42
C ALA A 709 10.41 -34.96 -2.13
N VAL A 710 9.11 -34.81 -2.28
CA VAL A 710 8.18 -34.69 -1.15
C VAL A 710 6.97 -35.57 -1.37
N GLN A 711 6.58 -36.32 -0.33
CA GLN A 711 5.37 -37.13 -0.31
C GLN A 711 4.53 -36.75 0.90
N PHE A 712 3.23 -36.50 0.70
CA PHE A 712 2.29 -36.23 1.77
C PHE A 712 1.53 -37.50 2.17
N GLY A 713 1.27 -37.61 3.48
CA GLY A 713 0.58 -38.74 4.08
C GLY A 713 -0.94 -38.63 4.07
N THR A 714 -1.60 -39.19 5.08
CA THR A 714 -3.08 -39.24 5.15
C THR A 714 -3.69 -38.09 5.97
N ALA A 715 -2.91 -37.20 6.55
CA ALA A 715 -3.36 -36.00 7.23
C ALA A 715 -3.03 -34.75 6.40
N ALA A 716 -3.95 -33.80 6.35
CA ALA A 716 -3.80 -32.57 5.61
C ALA A 716 -2.51 -31.82 5.97
N SER A 717 -1.78 -31.37 4.97
CA SER A 717 -0.47 -30.75 5.12
C SER A 717 -0.36 -29.53 4.21
N THR A 718 0.56 -28.62 4.56
CA THR A 718 0.86 -27.43 3.77
C THR A 718 2.32 -27.46 3.32
N LEU A 719 2.57 -27.22 2.04
CA LEU A 719 3.89 -26.93 1.50
C LEU A 719 3.97 -25.44 1.18
N ILE A 720 4.86 -24.72 1.86
CA ILE A 720 5.20 -23.34 1.56
C ILE A 720 6.51 -23.30 0.77
N VAL A 721 6.43 -22.82 -0.46
CA VAL A 721 7.58 -22.71 -1.36
C VAL A 721 8.10 -21.29 -1.32
N ASP A 722 9.25 -21.12 -0.66
CA ASP A 722 9.97 -19.86 -0.62
C ASP A 722 10.84 -19.67 -1.87
N PRO A 723 11.19 -18.43 -2.26
CA PRO A 723 12.10 -18.17 -3.35
C PRO A 723 13.43 -18.91 -3.22
N GLY A 724 13.86 -19.56 -4.32
CA GLY A 724 15.08 -20.35 -4.35
C GLY A 724 14.90 -21.84 -4.05
N ALA A 725 13.72 -22.30 -3.68
CA ALA A 725 13.44 -23.71 -3.46
C ALA A 725 13.69 -24.57 -4.73
N VAL A 726 14.33 -25.72 -4.56
CA VAL A 726 14.61 -26.67 -5.66
C VAL A 726 14.12 -28.07 -5.28
N PHE A 727 13.28 -28.64 -6.12
CA PHE A 727 12.79 -30.00 -5.97
C PHE A 727 13.33 -30.88 -7.10
N ASN A 728 14.04 -31.96 -6.75
CA ASN A 728 14.53 -32.95 -7.69
C ASN A 728 13.82 -34.30 -7.43
N GLY A 729 12.74 -34.51 -8.14
CA GLY A 729 11.72 -35.58 -7.97
C GLY A 729 10.33 -34.94 -7.92
N GLN A 730 9.32 -35.81 -7.85
CA GLN A 730 7.94 -35.37 -7.72
C GLN A 730 7.64 -34.83 -6.31
N VAL A 731 6.71 -33.92 -6.23
CA VAL A 731 6.08 -33.43 -5.01
C VAL A 731 4.63 -33.90 -5.04
N VAL A 732 4.33 -34.91 -4.23
CA VAL A 732 3.08 -35.64 -4.34
C VAL A 732 2.20 -35.39 -3.12
N GLY A 733 1.13 -34.60 -3.31
CA GLY A 733 0.05 -34.44 -2.35
C GLY A 733 -0.84 -35.67 -2.28
N ASN A 734 -1.75 -35.70 -1.32
CA ASN A 734 -2.71 -36.80 -1.16
C ASN A 734 -4.12 -36.31 -1.55
N ALA A 735 -4.64 -36.78 -2.67
CA ALA A 735 -5.95 -36.38 -3.20
C ALA A 735 -7.15 -36.69 -2.27
N SER A 736 -6.94 -37.48 -1.19
CA SER A 736 -8.00 -37.82 -0.24
C SER A 736 -8.11 -36.86 0.93
N VAL A 737 -7.19 -35.88 1.05
CA VAL A 737 -7.15 -34.87 2.11
C VAL A 737 -6.89 -33.51 1.53
N HIS A 738 -7.07 -32.47 2.33
CA HIS A 738 -6.89 -31.08 1.88
C HIS A 738 -5.43 -30.64 2.03
N ASP A 739 -4.57 -31.04 1.06
CA ASP A 739 -3.19 -30.56 1.00
C ASP A 739 -3.11 -29.25 0.24
N VAL A 740 -2.34 -28.29 0.79
CA VAL A 740 -2.18 -26.93 0.25
C VAL A 740 -0.76 -26.75 -0.29
N LEU A 741 -0.66 -26.22 -1.50
CA LEU A 741 0.58 -25.68 -2.05
C LEU A 741 0.52 -24.15 -1.94
N GLU A 742 1.42 -23.56 -1.16
CA GLU A 742 1.50 -22.11 -0.98
C GLU A 742 2.81 -21.56 -1.53
N LEU A 743 2.73 -20.48 -2.33
CA LEU A 743 3.89 -19.73 -2.77
C LEU A 743 4.08 -18.53 -1.87
N SER A 744 5.33 -18.28 -1.45
CA SER A 744 5.68 -17.09 -0.68
C SER A 744 6.74 -16.25 -1.39
N GLY A 745 6.78 -14.96 -1.09
CA GLY A 745 7.76 -14.01 -1.64
C GLY A 745 7.71 -13.87 -3.16
N THR A 746 8.70 -13.19 -3.73
CA THR A 746 8.78 -12.97 -5.19
C THR A 746 9.60 -14.08 -5.84
N GLN A 747 8.96 -14.90 -6.64
CA GLN A 747 9.58 -15.99 -7.38
C GLN A 747 10.30 -15.45 -8.65
N ALA A 748 11.45 -14.77 -8.49
CA ALA A 748 12.22 -14.23 -9.62
C ALA A 748 13.18 -15.29 -10.15
N GLY A 749 12.95 -15.79 -11.37
CA GLY A 749 13.86 -16.67 -12.11
C GLY A 749 14.06 -18.06 -11.52
N GLY A 750 13.16 -18.53 -10.67
CA GLY A 750 13.15 -19.87 -10.10
C GLY A 750 12.58 -20.93 -11.04
N THR A 751 12.68 -22.19 -10.64
CA THR A 751 12.04 -23.32 -11.32
C THR A 751 10.53 -23.09 -11.34
N ALA A 752 9.92 -23.03 -12.50
CA ALA A 752 8.47 -22.89 -12.64
C ALA A 752 7.79 -24.03 -11.86
N ILE A 753 6.83 -23.67 -11.01
CA ILE A 753 6.01 -24.66 -10.30
C ILE A 753 5.00 -25.23 -11.31
N THR A 754 5.17 -26.50 -11.67
CA THR A 754 4.32 -27.12 -12.68
C THR A 754 3.38 -28.14 -12.06
N LEU A 755 2.12 -27.76 -11.93
CA LEU A 755 1.03 -28.64 -11.45
C LEU A 755 0.76 -29.75 -12.47
N GLY A 756 0.44 -30.93 -11.96
CA GLY A 756 0.11 -32.13 -12.78
C GLY A 756 1.31 -32.88 -13.36
N THR A 757 2.52 -32.37 -13.19
CA THR A 757 3.76 -33.07 -13.57
C THR A 757 4.73 -33.20 -12.42
N GLN A 758 5.25 -32.11 -11.91
CA GLN A 758 6.15 -32.12 -10.77
C GLN A 758 5.39 -32.02 -9.43
N PHE A 759 4.35 -31.18 -9.36
CA PHE A 759 3.48 -31.01 -8.21
C PHE A 759 2.12 -31.65 -8.53
N THR A 760 1.77 -32.73 -7.83
CA THR A 760 0.56 -33.50 -8.14
C THR A 760 -0.31 -33.69 -6.91
N ASN A 761 -1.62 -33.85 -7.13
CA ASN A 761 -2.62 -34.19 -6.12
C ASN A 761 -2.82 -33.16 -4.99
N PHE A 762 -2.50 -31.88 -5.23
CA PHE A 762 -2.87 -30.78 -4.33
C PHE A 762 -4.33 -30.39 -4.54
N SER A 763 -5.04 -30.13 -3.46
CA SER A 763 -6.44 -29.71 -3.50
C SER A 763 -6.62 -28.18 -3.38
N ALA A 764 -5.57 -27.47 -2.97
CA ALA A 764 -5.56 -26.02 -2.91
C ALA A 764 -4.21 -25.45 -3.31
N LEU A 765 -4.27 -24.27 -3.94
CA LEU A 765 -3.14 -23.42 -4.29
C LEU A 765 -3.31 -22.08 -3.52
N ALA A 766 -2.26 -21.62 -2.87
CA ALA A 766 -2.29 -20.33 -2.17
C ALA A 766 -1.12 -19.46 -2.57
N PHE A 767 -1.33 -18.14 -2.55
CA PHE A 767 -0.32 -17.11 -2.69
C PHE A 767 -0.27 -16.32 -1.38
N ALA A 768 0.87 -16.32 -0.71
CA ALA A 768 1.04 -15.54 0.51
C ALA A 768 0.90 -14.04 0.24
N PRO A 769 0.49 -13.21 1.20
CA PRO A 769 0.36 -11.78 1.00
C PRO A 769 1.63 -11.13 0.47
N GLY A 770 1.54 -10.48 -0.69
CA GLY A 770 2.68 -9.86 -1.39
C GLY A 770 3.60 -10.84 -2.11
N ALA A 771 3.25 -12.12 -2.19
CA ALA A 771 3.91 -13.05 -3.09
C ALA A 771 3.64 -12.64 -4.54
N THR A 772 4.61 -12.91 -5.42
CA THR A 772 4.43 -12.81 -6.87
C THR A 772 5.10 -14.00 -7.52
N GLY A 773 4.36 -14.76 -8.32
CA GLY A 773 4.90 -15.97 -8.92
C GLY A 773 4.08 -16.48 -10.09
N THR A 774 4.73 -17.35 -10.90
CA THR A 774 4.07 -18.07 -11.97
C THR A 774 3.90 -19.53 -11.59
N VAL A 775 2.69 -20.03 -11.73
CA VAL A 775 2.35 -21.44 -11.59
C VAL A 775 1.87 -21.97 -12.93
N ASP A 776 2.59 -22.95 -13.47
CA ASP A 776 2.19 -23.65 -14.68
C ASP A 776 1.20 -24.77 -14.30
N ALA A 777 0.06 -24.83 -14.95
CA ALA A 777 -0.93 -25.87 -14.76
C ALA A 777 -1.26 -26.56 -16.08
N THR A 778 -1.30 -27.88 -16.09
CA THR A 778 -1.73 -28.61 -17.29
C THR A 778 -3.25 -28.72 -17.34
N ILE A 779 -3.84 -28.67 -18.56
CA ILE A 779 -5.29 -28.89 -18.76
C ILE A 779 -5.71 -30.22 -18.14
N GLY A 780 -4.90 -31.26 -18.29
CA GLY A 780 -5.19 -32.60 -17.77
C GLY A 780 -5.28 -32.61 -16.24
N ASP A 781 -4.41 -31.89 -15.55
CA ASP A 781 -4.43 -31.77 -14.10
C ASP A 781 -5.65 -30.99 -13.62
N LEU A 782 -5.91 -29.82 -14.21
CA LEU A 782 -7.06 -28.99 -13.86
C LEU A 782 -8.43 -29.66 -14.14
N THR A 783 -8.47 -30.68 -15.00
CA THR A 783 -9.68 -31.48 -15.24
C THR A 783 -9.80 -32.71 -14.36
N SER A 784 -8.67 -33.30 -13.90
CA SER A 784 -8.64 -34.50 -13.04
C SER A 784 -8.58 -34.17 -11.55
N HIS A 785 -7.95 -33.04 -11.19
CA HIS A 785 -7.86 -32.49 -9.83
C HIS A 785 -8.27 -31.03 -9.89
N PRO A 786 -9.58 -30.75 -10.02
CA PRO A 786 -10.03 -29.41 -10.33
C PRO A 786 -9.88 -28.48 -9.13
N LEU A 787 -9.16 -27.36 -9.31
CA LEU A 787 -9.18 -26.20 -8.44
C LEU A 787 -10.45 -25.38 -8.69
N ASN A 788 -11.62 -26.02 -8.73
CA ASN A 788 -12.89 -25.45 -9.18
C ASN A 788 -13.89 -25.19 -8.04
N VAL A 789 -13.46 -25.41 -6.81
CA VAL A 789 -14.25 -25.07 -5.62
C VAL A 789 -13.89 -23.68 -5.17
N GLN A 790 -14.85 -22.88 -4.76
CA GLN A 790 -14.63 -21.56 -4.15
C GLN A 790 -13.54 -21.66 -3.06
N GLY A 791 -12.54 -20.79 -3.13
CA GLY A 791 -11.41 -20.78 -2.20
C GLY A 791 -10.33 -21.83 -2.44
N SER A 792 -10.39 -22.62 -3.51
CA SER A 792 -9.31 -23.57 -3.86
C SER A 792 -8.05 -22.87 -4.39
N ILE A 793 -8.16 -21.62 -4.83
CA ILE A 793 -7.06 -20.72 -5.15
C ILE A 793 -7.20 -19.51 -4.22
N ALA A 794 -6.30 -19.39 -3.24
CA ALA A 794 -6.33 -18.35 -2.21
C ALA A 794 -5.23 -17.31 -2.43
N GLY A 795 -5.52 -16.05 -2.08
CA GLY A 795 -4.54 -14.96 -2.09
C GLY A 795 -4.03 -14.56 -3.47
N PHE A 796 -4.66 -15.01 -4.58
CA PHE A 796 -4.27 -14.62 -5.94
C PHE A 796 -4.45 -13.13 -6.14
N GLY A 797 -3.39 -12.42 -6.51
CA GLY A 797 -3.34 -10.97 -6.56
C GLY A 797 -2.60 -10.40 -7.77
N LEU A 798 -2.42 -9.09 -7.77
CA LEU A 798 -1.66 -8.40 -8.81
C LEU A 798 -0.19 -8.85 -8.81
N GLY A 799 0.30 -9.32 -9.95
CA GLY A 799 1.65 -9.84 -10.12
C GLY A 799 1.74 -11.36 -10.10
N ASP A 800 0.65 -12.06 -9.72
CA ASP A 800 0.56 -13.50 -9.84
C ASP A 800 0.14 -13.91 -11.24
N THR A 801 0.64 -15.06 -11.67
CA THR A 801 0.31 -15.65 -12.98
C THR A 801 -0.01 -17.13 -12.81
N LEU A 802 -1.13 -17.54 -13.34
CA LEU A 802 -1.43 -18.95 -13.57
C LEU A 802 -1.35 -19.24 -15.07
N ASP A 803 -0.28 -19.90 -15.51
CA ASP A 803 -0.11 -20.32 -16.91
C ASP A 803 -0.79 -21.66 -17.15
N ILE A 804 -1.84 -21.67 -17.96
CA ILE A 804 -2.50 -22.89 -18.40
C ILE A 804 -1.79 -23.43 -19.64
N THR A 805 -0.81 -24.28 -19.41
CA THR A 805 0.07 -24.82 -20.44
C THR A 805 -0.73 -25.61 -21.50
N LYS A 806 -0.43 -25.40 -22.78
CA LYS A 806 -1.11 -26.00 -23.96
C LYS A 806 -2.56 -25.52 -24.18
N LEU A 807 -3.08 -24.60 -23.40
CA LEU A 807 -4.33 -23.91 -23.71
C LEU A 807 -4.03 -22.72 -24.63
N VAL A 808 -4.04 -22.93 -25.94
CA VAL A 808 -3.73 -21.86 -26.90
C VAL A 808 -4.67 -20.67 -26.72
N HIS A 809 -4.13 -19.50 -26.43
CA HIS A 809 -4.89 -18.28 -26.13
C HIS A 809 -5.87 -17.87 -27.26
N ALA A 810 -5.45 -17.94 -28.53
CA ALA A 810 -6.30 -17.53 -29.66
C ALA A 810 -7.64 -18.27 -29.71
N GLY A 811 -8.75 -17.53 -29.57
CA GLY A 811 -10.11 -18.04 -29.50
C GLY A 811 -10.52 -18.66 -28.16
N THR A 812 -9.81 -18.33 -27.09
CA THR A 812 -10.21 -18.61 -25.71
C THR A 812 -11.11 -17.47 -25.21
N SER A 813 -12.15 -17.79 -24.49
CA SER A 813 -13.04 -16.85 -23.80
C SER A 813 -13.09 -17.18 -22.31
N TYR A 814 -13.42 -16.22 -21.48
CA TYR A 814 -13.58 -16.44 -20.05
C TYR A 814 -14.80 -15.69 -19.50
N ASN A 815 -15.28 -16.15 -18.36
CA ASN A 815 -16.30 -15.50 -17.57
C ASN A 815 -16.02 -15.72 -16.10
N PHE A 816 -15.98 -14.65 -15.31
CA PHE A 816 -15.85 -14.71 -13.86
C PHE A 816 -17.20 -14.42 -13.22
N ASP A 817 -17.67 -15.33 -12.40
CA ASP A 817 -18.88 -15.15 -11.60
C ASP A 817 -18.49 -14.74 -10.18
N ALA A 818 -18.62 -13.45 -9.89
CA ALA A 818 -18.28 -12.87 -8.60
C ALA A 818 -19.14 -13.38 -7.42
N SER A 819 -20.30 -14.01 -7.69
CA SER A 819 -21.16 -14.59 -6.66
C SER A 819 -20.71 -15.98 -6.21
N THR A 820 -20.03 -16.71 -7.06
CA THR A 820 -19.47 -18.03 -6.80
C THR A 820 -17.95 -18.02 -6.74
N GLU A 821 -17.33 -16.87 -7.10
CA GLU A 821 -15.88 -16.68 -7.18
C GLU A 821 -15.19 -17.67 -8.13
N ILE A 822 -15.91 -18.10 -9.17
CA ILE A 822 -15.42 -19.07 -10.16
C ILE A 822 -15.12 -18.39 -11.49
N LEU A 823 -13.88 -18.52 -11.95
CA LEU A 823 -13.46 -18.17 -13.30
C LEU A 823 -13.63 -19.39 -14.21
N SER A 824 -14.48 -19.27 -15.22
CA SER A 824 -14.67 -20.27 -16.27
C SER A 824 -13.94 -19.85 -17.53
N ILE A 825 -12.97 -20.64 -17.98
CA ILE A 825 -12.17 -20.40 -19.20
C ILE A 825 -12.57 -21.45 -20.24
N THR A 826 -13.04 -21.02 -21.40
CA THR A 826 -13.58 -21.91 -22.45
C THR A 826 -12.80 -21.79 -23.74
N LYS A 827 -12.40 -22.94 -24.29
CA LYS A 827 -11.78 -23.11 -25.60
C LYS A 827 -12.46 -24.25 -26.38
N GLY A 828 -13.24 -23.93 -27.37
CA GLY A 828 -14.02 -24.95 -28.12
C GLY A 828 -14.93 -25.74 -27.21
N ALA A 829 -14.71 -27.05 -27.08
CA ALA A 829 -15.49 -27.94 -26.21
C ALA A 829 -14.88 -28.08 -24.79
N THR A 830 -13.72 -27.49 -24.51
CA THR A 830 -13.05 -27.61 -23.22
C THR A 830 -13.38 -26.38 -22.37
N THR A 831 -13.87 -26.61 -21.15
CA THR A 831 -14.05 -25.57 -20.14
C THR A 831 -13.26 -25.97 -18.90
N ILE A 832 -12.43 -25.03 -18.41
CA ILE A 832 -11.67 -25.13 -17.16
C ILE A 832 -12.34 -24.17 -16.18
N GLN A 833 -12.51 -24.60 -14.93
CA GLN A 833 -13.05 -23.78 -13.85
C GLN A 833 -12.00 -23.63 -12.76
N LEU A 834 -11.82 -22.41 -12.27
CA LEU A 834 -10.89 -22.03 -11.21
C LEU A 834 -11.67 -21.28 -10.14
N GLY A 835 -11.67 -21.78 -8.91
CA GLY A 835 -12.38 -21.19 -7.77
C GLY A 835 -11.43 -20.37 -6.91
N PHE A 836 -11.70 -19.08 -6.77
CA PHE A 836 -10.89 -18.14 -5.99
C PHE A 836 -11.51 -17.88 -4.62
N ASP A 837 -10.79 -17.18 -3.76
CA ASP A 837 -11.22 -16.76 -2.42
C ASP A 837 -11.70 -15.30 -2.36
N SER A 838 -11.79 -14.62 -3.51
CA SER A 838 -12.11 -13.20 -3.61
C SER A 838 -13.03 -12.89 -4.81
N ALA A 839 -13.94 -11.95 -4.61
CA ALA A 839 -14.79 -11.41 -5.67
C ALA A 839 -14.09 -10.40 -6.58
N PHE A 840 -12.83 -10.03 -6.34
CA PHE A 840 -11.98 -9.12 -7.11
C PHE A 840 -12.67 -7.79 -7.47
N THR A 841 -13.22 -7.10 -6.46
CA THR A 841 -13.88 -5.80 -6.66
C THR A 841 -12.87 -4.71 -7.02
N GLY A 842 -12.95 -4.19 -8.24
CA GLY A 842 -12.03 -3.19 -8.78
C GLY A 842 -10.87 -3.77 -9.58
N GLU A 843 -10.82 -5.08 -9.73
CA GLU A 843 -9.86 -5.82 -10.55
C GLU A 843 -10.60 -6.70 -11.55
N HIS A 844 -9.92 -7.11 -12.61
CA HIS A 844 -10.48 -8.03 -13.59
C HIS A 844 -9.41 -8.99 -14.10
N PHE A 845 -9.84 -10.18 -14.50
CA PHE A 845 -8.95 -11.16 -15.12
C PHE A 845 -8.54 -10.72 -16.51
N VAL A 846 -7.29 -10.97 -16.85
CA VAL A 846 -6.74 -10.81 -18.20
C VAL A 846 -6.12 -12.12 -18.62
N LEU A 847 -6.52 -12.58 -19.82
CA LEU A 847 -5.91 -13.74 -20.46
C LEU A 847 -4.96 -13.26 -21.56
N ALA A 848 -3.72 -13.75 -21.52
CA ALA A 848 -2.69 -13.45 -22.51
C ALA A 848 -2.04 -14.73 -23.04
N SER A 849 -1.34 -14.66 -24.15
CA SER A 849 -0.50 -15.77 -24.60
C SER A 849 0.80 -15.81 -23.82
N ASP A 850 1.19 -16.97 -23.31
CA ASP A 850 2.51 -17.22 -22.67
C ASP A 850 3.69 -17.18 -23.65
N GLY A 851 3.43 -17.07 -24.95
CA GLY A 851 4.44 -17.15 -26.03
C GLY A 851 4.92 -18.58 -26.34
N HIS A 852 4.48 -19.60 -25.60
CA HIS A 852 4.90 -21.01 -25.73
C HIS A 852 3.73 -21.96 -26.01
N GLY A 853 2.56 -21.41 -26.29
CA GLY A 853 1.36 -22.17 -26.67
C GLY A 853 0.39 -22.45 -25.52
N GLY A 854 0.54 -21.77 -24.40
CA GLY A 854 -0.36 -21.70 -23.27
C GLY A 854 -1.11 -20.37 -23.15
N THR A 855 -1.80 -20.20 -22.05
CA THR A 855 -2.56 -18.98 -21.70
C THR A 855 -2.27 -18.59 -20.27
N ASP A 856 -1.69 -17.41 -20.10
CA ASP A 856 -1.52 -16.75 -18.81
C ASP A 856 -2.85 -16.18 -18.32
N VAL A 857 -3.19 -16.46 -17.08
CA VAL A 857 -4.28 -15.85 -16.32
C VAL A 857 -3.66 -14.92 -15.28
N THR A 858 -3.97 -13.63 -15.36
CA THR A 858 -3.48 -12.59 -14.47
C THR A 858 -4.60 -11.65 -14.04
N LEU A 859 -4.36 -10.82 -13.03
CA LEU A 859 -5.25 -9.73 -12.61
C LEU A 859 -4.72 -8.38 -13.06
N GLN A 860 -5.63 -7.48 -13.43
CA GLN A 860 -5.34 -6.06 -13.67
C GLN A 860 -6.37 -5.19 -12.98
N THR A 861 -5.94 -3.98 -12.57
CA THR A 861 -6.84 -2.98 -11.99
C THR A 861 -7.68 -2.29 -13.06
N GLY A 862 -8.92 -1.93 -12.73
CA GLY A 862 -9.86 -1.22 -13.62
C GLY A 862 -11.06 -2.08 -14.02
N ALA A 863 -12.02 -1.48 -14.71
CA ALA A 863 -13.16 -2.23 -15.27
C ALA A 863 -12.72 -3.07 -16.47
N ALA A 864 -13.18 -4.33 -16.56
CA ALA A 864 -12.95 -5.19 -17.71
C ALA A 864 -13.38 -4.49 -19.00
N SER A 865 -12.46 -4.30 -19.94
CA SER A 865 -12.84 -3.85 -21.28
C SER A 865 -13.61 -4.98 -21.97
N GLU A 866 -14.90 -4.79 -22.23
CA GLU A 866 -15.69 -5.72 -23.03
C GLU A 866 -14.96 -6.01 -24.36
N PRO A 867 -14.90 -7.28 -24.80
CA PRO A 867 -14.34 -7.59 -26.12
C PRO A 867 -15.18 -6.91 -27.20
N MET A 868 -14.61 -5.98 -27.92
CA MET A 868 -15.24 -5.25 -29.02
C MET A 868 -15.68 -6.25 -30.11
N ALA A 869 -16.93 -6.63 -30.09
CA ALA A 869 -17.56 -7.27 -31.24
C ALA A 869 -17.60 -6.25 -32.39
N LEU A 870 -16.87 -6.56 -33.46
CA LEU A 870 -16.82 -5.78 -34.69
C LEU A 870 -18.21 -5.76 -35.33
N HIS A 871 -19.00 -4.72 -35.08
CA HIS A 871 -20.22 -4.40 -35.83
C HIS A 871 -20.09 -3.01 -36.45
N GLY A 872 -20.39 -2.99 -37.72
CA GLY A 872 -20.20 -1.98 -38.75
C GLY A 872 -20.55 -0.55 -38.36
N PHE A 873 -19.82 0.33 -38.99
CA PHE A 873 -19.99 1.78 -39.03
C PHE A 873 -21.44 2.22 -39.31
N SER A 874 -21.98 3.06 -38.43
CA SER A 874 -22.97 4.05 -38.81
C SER A 874 -22.70 5.34 -38.00
N SER A 875 -22.37 6.38 -38.74
CA SER A 875 -22.24 7.73 -38.25
C SER A 875 -23.55 8.24 -37.65
N HIS A 876 -23.55 8.84 -36.46
CA HIS A 876 -24.34 10.02 -36.13
C HIS A 876 -23.98 10.60 -34.72
N ALA A 877 -23.65 11.86 -34.77
CA ALA A 877 -23.90 12.92 -33.79
C ALA A 877 -23.52 12.80 -32.30
N PHE A 878 -22.55 13.59 -31.92
CA PHE A 878 -22.30 14.10 -30.59
C PHE A 878 -23.56 14.71 -29.94
N ILE A 879 -23.85 14.29 -28.71
CA ILE A 879 -24.51 15.14 -27.71
C ILE A 879 -23.75 14.96 -26.39
N ASP A 880 -23.16 16.06 -25.96
CA ASP A 880 -22.51 16.27 -24.67
C ASP A 880 -23.57 16.31 -23.55
N HIS A 881 -23.42 15.45 -22.56
CA HIS A 881 -24.06 15.62 -21.25
C HIS A 881 -23.04 15.42 -20.14
N GLY A 882 -22.51 16.57 -19.70
CA GLY A 882 -21.80 16.65 -18.42
C GLY A 882 -22.69 16.26 -17.25
N LEU A 883 -22.24 15.29 -16.46
CA LEU A 883 -22.79 15.00 -15.14
C LEU A 883 -21.69 15.23 -14.10
N ALA A 884 -21.87 16.33 -13.35
CA ALA A 884 -21.17 16.54 -12.12
C ALA A 884 -21.69 15.56 -11.07
N HIS A 885 -20.83 14.72 -10.51
CA HIS A 885 -21.13 13.99 -9.31
C HIS A 885 -20.74 14.78 -8.07
N ASP A 886 -21.76 15.11 -7.32
CA ASP A 886 -21.71 15.72 -6.00
C ASP A 886 -21.35 14.61 -4.98
N ALA A 887 -20.18 14.72 -4.35
CA ALA A 887 -19.82 13.87 -3.23
C ALA A 887 -20.02 14.65 -1.92
N SER A 888 -21.22 14.57 -1.38
CA SER A 888 -21.49 14.95 0.00
C SER A 888 -21.36 13.71 0.89
N VAL A 889 -20.29 13.65 1.68
CA VAL A 889 -20.12 12.65 2.73
C VAL A 889 -20.76 13.18 4.02
N MET A 890 -21.71 12.46 4.54
CA MET A 890 -22.16 12.58 5.93
C MET A 890 -21.14 11.93 6.87
N MET A 891 -20.71 12.70 7.86
CA MET A 891 -20.18 12.15 9.11
C MET A 891 -21.30 12.10 10.15
N SER A 892 -21.44 11.00 10.80
CA SER A 892 -21.90 10.86 12.18
C SER A 892 -20.93 9.98 12.95
#